data_ce470a63be7c6c9cde09b4e9a893ef07
#
_entry.id   ce470a63be7c6c9cde09b4e9a893ef07
#
_cell.length_a   1.000
_cell.length_b   1.000
_cell.length_c   1.000
_cell.angle_alpha   90.00
_cell.angle_beta   90.00
_cell.angle_gamma   90.00
#
_symmetry.space_group_name_H-M   'P 1'
#
loop_
_entity.id
_entity.type
_entity.pdbx_description
1 polymer ?
#
loop_
_entity_poly.entity_id
_entity_poly.type
_entity_poly.pdbx_seq_one_letter_code
_entity_poly.pdbx_strand_id
1 'polypeptide(L)'
;IAAVVGCIFGAALYWREANRITTSDNPTISDWLYVVASVGPIAFWIINNDELAARVGSPVPAEVVFYSGLLAAVSFDIARRIVGPIIPLLGFLFLIYSFAPVAQMAPGLFEHQGFGLARVMEFLMLEADGMTGLIVEVFATYVVIFVIIGAFLEKTGLGALFIDTTYRLTGQRTGGPGLASVTSSGLFGMISGSGVANVVTTGTFTIPLMKRVGYKPEFAGAVEAAASTGGSYMPPIMGAGAFLLAQLTETSYFDIIKIALIPALLYYLSVGLIVYIRAKRMGLHGVPKEELPSWARIIPRLHMLLPIPFMVYYLVIGDSAFLSAVKTICLIVVLKTVDLLMEVKTPWSEKSAKIFLAISLLFGTFSYTLGLKVGAPFSWFADTLRGLNYGDALFWTVACFTVLKVGELIYAATQPAETGTDLDGNEVTISGPGMLANLGGVFVKLVKVIWISMEAGAKNTLVISCIAGVLGILLSSATQSDLPGRISSLLIDLSFGLLPLTIFWVIIAGYVVGMGLPITASYVILVIFSVGALTEFGVPTLAAHLICYWVAVTSAVTPPVALAAYAASAIAKSDPIKTGLEAMKLASLIFIMPFLFVYTPLLLDGTTMDITLTTIACTIGVVAWAGFLEGHILRDMVTFERVMIG
;
A
#
# COMPACT_ATOMS: atom_id res chain seq x y z
N ILE A 1 -10.21 6.95 -16.88
CA ILE A 1 -11.30 6.31 -17.64
C ILE A 1 -10.85 4.94 -18.17
N ALA A 2 -9.78 4.84 -18.97
CA ALA A 2 -9.26 3.55 -19.46
C ALA A 2 -8.92 2.56 -18.34
N ALA A 3 -8.37 3.04 -17.20
CA ALA A 3 -8.09 2.22 -16.03
C ALA A 3 -9.37 1.69 -15.37
N VAL A 4 -10.43 2.51 -15.26
CA VAL A 4 -11.72 2.10 -14.70
C VAL A 4 -12.39 1.06 -15.59
N VAL A 5 -12.41 1.29 -16.90
CA VAL A 5 -12.90 0.30 -17.89
C VAL A 5 -12.07 -0.99 -17.81
N GLY A 6 -10.75 -0.89 -17.69
CA GLY A 6 -9.86 -2.03 -17.49
C GLY A 6 -10.14 -2.80 -16.21
N CYS A 7 -10.40 -2.09 -15.09
CA CYS A 7 -10.76 -2.71 -13.82
C CYS A 7 -12.11 -3.40 -13.87
N ILE A 8 -13.12 -2.80 -14.52
CA ILE A 8 -14.45 -3.40 -14.67
C ILE A 8 -14.39 -4.60 -15.60
N PHE A 9 -13.65 -4.50 -16.71
CA PHE A 9 -13.43 -5.63 -17.61
C PHE A 9 -12.67 -6.76 -16.90
N GLY A 10 -11.63 -6.42 -16.12
CA GLY A 10 -10.91 -7.37 -15.29
C GLY A 10 -11.79 -8.00 -14.22
N ALA A 11 -12.65 -7.21 -13.56
CA ALA A 11 -13.61 -7.72 -12.59
C ALA A 11 -14.63 -8.67 -13.22
N ALA A 12 -15.10 -8.35 -14.41
CA ALA A 12 -16.01 -9.22 -15.16
C ALA A 12 -15.33 -10.55 -15.57
N LEU A 13 -14.04 -10.52 -15.92
CA LEU A 13 -13.26 -11.74 -16.20
C LEU A 13 -12.97 -12.54 -14.92
N TYR A 14 -12.65 -11.87 -13.81
CA TYR A 14 -12.42 -12.50 -12.51
C TYR A 14 -13.70 -13.09 -11.91
N TRP A 15 -14.85 -12.49 -12.18
CA TRP A 15 -16.17 -13.01 -11.84
C TRP A 15 -16.39 -14.44 -12.36
N ARG A 16 -15.87 -14.74 -13.54
CA ARG A 16 -15.90 -16.07 -14.15
C ARG A 16 -15.14 -17.10 -13.30
N GLU A 17 -13.97 -16.76 -12.76
CA GLU A 17 -13.20 -17.70 -11.92
C GLU A 17 -13.83 -17.90 -10.53
N ALA A 18 -14.41 -16.85 -9.94
CA ALA A 18 -15.03 -16.91 -8.61
C ALA A 18 -16.35 -17.72 -8.61
N ASN A 19 -17.03 -17.81 -9.76
CA ASN A 19 -18.33 -18.49 -9.88
C ASN A 19 -18.24 -19.88 -10.52
N ARG A 20 -17.34 -20.74 -10.18
CA ARG A 20 -17.24 -22.13 -10.65
C ARG A 20 -18.56 -22.95 -10.68
N ILE A 21 -19.69 -22.32 -10.97
CA ILE A 21 -20.98 -22.98 -11.19
C ILE A 21 -21.05 -23.64 -12.58
N THR A 22 -20.23 -23.15 -13.54
CA THR A 22 -20.13 -23.77 -14.86
C THR A 22 -18.73 -24.33 -15.08
N THR A 23 -18.65 -25.62 -15.31
CA THR A 23 -17.44 -26.40 -15.63
C THR A 23 -16.91 -26.15 -17.06
N SER A 24 -17.42 -25.13 -17.76
CA SER A 24 -17.03 -24.78 -19.12
C SER A 24 -15.93 -23.74 -19.15
N ASP A 25 -14.83 -24.03 -19.85
CA ASP A 25 -13.72 -23.09 -20.06
C ASP A 25 -14.10 -21.92 -20.99
N ASN A 26 -15.26 -21.96 -21.61
CA ASN A 26 -15.75 -20.91 -22.51
C ASN A 26 -16.74 -19.97 -21.80
N PRO A 27 -16.68 -18.66 -22.06
CA PRO A 27 -17.64 -17.70 -21.52
C PRO A 27 -19.05 -18.01 -22.01
N THR A 28 -20.00 -17.99 -21.08
CA THR A 28 -21.41 -18.18 -21.34
C THR A 28 -22.06 -16.87 -21.81
N ILE A 29 -23.29 -16.96 -22.36
CA ILE A 29 -24.05 -15.76 -22.72
C ILE A 29 -24.32 -14.88 -21.51
N SER A 30 -24.53 -15.49 -20.33
CA SER A 30 -24.69 -14.74 -19.08
C SER A 30 -23.42 -13.94 -18.70
N ASP A 31 -22.23 -14.44 -18.97
CA ASP A 31 -20.98 -13.74 -18.71
C ASP A 31 -20.85 -12.49 -19.60
N TRP A 32 -21.22 -12.62 -20.89
CA TRP A 32 -21.23 -11.49 -21.81
C TRP A 32 -22.30 -10.45 -21.47
N LEU A 33 -23.51 -10.88 -21.08
CA LEU A 33 -24.54 -9.95 -20.61
C LEU A 33 -24.08 -9.18 -19.38
N TYR A 34 -23.35 -9.84 -18.48
CA TYR A 34 -22.79 -9.19 -17.29
C TYR A 34 -21.69 -8.18 -17.64
N VAL A 35 -20.83 -8.48 -18.61
CA VAL A 35 -19.84 -7.52 -19.14
C VAL A 35 -20.54 -6.30 -19.72
N VAL A 36 -21.57 -6.49 -20.55
CA VAL A 36 -22.35 -5.39 -21.12
C VAL A 36 -23.05 -4.56 -20.03
N ALA A 37 -23.63 -5.22 -19.03
CA ALA A 37 -24.25 -4.55 -17.89
C ALA A 37 -23.25 -3.75 -17.04
N SER A 38 -21.98 -4.15 -17.00
CA SER A 38 -20.91 -3.46 -16.27
C SER A 38 -20.34 -2.28 -17.07
N VAL A 39 -20.10 -2.47 -18.37
CA VAL A 39 -19.47 -1.48 -19.25
C VAL A 39 -20.46 -0.45 -19.78
N GLY A 40 -21.71 -0.87 -20.04
CA GLY A 40 -22.74 -0.02 -20.64
C GLY A 40 -23.00 1.28 -19.87
N PRO A 41 -23.26 1.27 -18.55
CA PRO A 41 -23.47 2.48 -17.76
C PRO A 41 -22.31 3.44 -17.80
N ILE A 42 -21.08 2.91 -17.79
CA ILE A 42 -19.87 3.73 -17.81
C ILE A 42 -19.66 4.34 -19.20
N ALA A 43 -19.89 3.57 -20.27
CA ALA A 43 -19.84 4.08 -21.62
C ALA A 43 -20.91 5.18 -21.82
N PHE A 44 -22.12 4.98 -21.33
CA PHE A 44 -23.17 5.99 -21.34
C PHE A 44 -22.73 7.27 -20.63
N TRP A 45 -22.17 7.16 -19.43
CA TRP A 45 -21.68 8.32 -18.66
C TRP A 45 -20.55 9.04 -19.41
N ILE A 46 -19.57 8.31 -19.98
CA ILE A 46 -18.44 8.92 -20.71
C ILE A 46 -18.92 9.68 -21.95
N ILE A 47 -19.83 9.09 -22.72
CA ILE A 47 -20.29 9.65 -23.99
C ILE A 47 -21.15 10.91 -23.76
N ASN A 48 -21.96 10.92 -22.68
CA ASN A 48 -22.92 11.98 -22.43
C ASN A 48 -22.49 12.94 -21.31
N ASN A 49 -21.26 12.82 -20.79
CA ASN A 49 -20.83 13.56 -19.60
C ASN A 49 -21.03 15.08 -19.70
N ASP A 50 -20.67 15.69 -20.84
CA ASP A 50 -20.79 17.14 -21.02
C ASP A 50 -22.26 17.60 -21.04
N GLU A 51 -23.13 16.81 -21.68
CA GLU A 51 -24.56 17.08 -21.73
C GLU A 51 -25.23 16.90 -20.37
N LEU A 52 -24.85 15.84 -19.64
CA LEU A 52 -25.37 15.55 -18.32
C LEU A 52 -24.91 16.58 -17.28
N ALA A 53 -23.65 17.01 -17.34
CA ALA A 53 -23.12 18.06 -16.47
C ALA A 53 -23.83 19.42 -16.67
N ALA A 54 -24.19 19.75 -17.93
CA ALA A 54 -24.93 20.97 -18.24
C ALA A 54 -26.39 20.94 -17.74
N ARG A 55 -26.94 19.78 -17.41
CA ARG A 55 -28.35 19.57 -17.02
C ARG A 55 -28.58 19.51 -15.50
N VAL A 56 -27.56 19.70 -14.69
CA VAL A 56 -27.70 19.65 -13.21
C VAL A 56 -28.84 20.57 -12.75
N GLY A 57 -29.79 20.00 -12.00
CA GLY A 57 -30.98 20.72 -11.54
C GLY A 57 -32.21 20.64 -12.46
N SER A 58 -32.11 20.05 -13.65
CA SER A 58 -33.23 19.77 -14.54
C SER A 58 -33.92 18.44 -14.19
N PRO A 59 -35.11 18.13 -14.74
CA PRO A 59 -35.72 16.82 -14.57
C PRO A 59 -34.80 15.68 -15.03
N VAL A 60 -34.62 14.70 -14.18
CA VAL A 60 -33.68 13.58 -14.42
C VAL A 60 -34.16 12.69 -15.56
N PRO A 61 -33.35 12.47 -16.63
CA PRO A 61 -33.70 11.59 -17.71
C PRO A 61 -33.89 10.13 -17.24
N ALA A 62 -34.86 9.41 -17.81
CA ALA A 62 -35.11 8.00 -17.47
C ALA A 62 -33.87 7.10 -17.74
N GLU A 63 -33.06 7.46 -18.71
CA GLU A 63 -31.80 6.79 -19.06
C GLU A 63 -30.79 6.85 -17.91
N VAL A 64 -30.64 8.01 -17.25
CA VAL A 64 -29.77 8.18 -16.08
C VAL A 64 -30.26 7.27 -14.95
N VAL A 65 -31.58 7.23 -14.69
CA VAL A 65 -32.15 6.35 -13.66
C VAL A 65 -31.86 4.88 -13.97
N PHE A 66 -32.03 4.47 -15.23
CA PHE A 66 -31.76 3.11 -15.66
C PHE A 66 -30.28 2.71 -15.53
N TYR A 67 -29.38 3.50 -16.10
CA TYR A 67 -27.95 3.20 -16.08
C TYR A 67 -27.34 3.31 -14.68
N SER A 68 -27.77 4.27 -13.87
CA SER A 68 -27.34 4.39 -12.46
C SER A 68 -27.79 3.18 -11.64
N GLY A 69 -29.05 2.75 -11.77
CA GLY A 69 -29.57 1.56 -11.11
C GLY A 69 -28.84 0.28 -11.54
N LEU A 70 -28.55 0.15 -12.83
CA LEU A 70 -27.78 -0.98 -13.37
C LEU A 70 -26.35 -1.00 -12.83
N LEU A 71 -25.66 0.15 -12.80
CA LEU A 71 -24.31 0.28 -12.25
C LEU A 71 -24.28 -0.05 -10.74
N ALA A 72 -25.29 0.41 -9.98
CA ALA A 72 -25.41 0.10 -8.56
C ALA A 72 -25.60 -1.41 -8.33
N ALA A 73 -26.52 -2.05 -9.07
CA ALA A 73 -26.76 -3.49 -8.97
C ALA A 73 -25.50 -4.32 -9.28
N VAL A 74 -24.79 -3.95 -10.34
CA VAL A 74 -23.53 -4.60 -10.73
C VAL A 74 -22.46 -4.38 -9.66
N SER A 75 -22.33 -3.15 -9.11
CA SER A 75 -21.36 -2.83 -8.07
C SER A 75 -21.61 -3.66 -6.80
N PHE A 76 -22.86 -3.81 -6.39
CA PHE A 76 -23.23 -4.65 -5.24
C PHE A 76 -22.91 -6.13 -5.47
N ASP A 77 -23.19 -6.68 -6.66
CA ASP A 77 -22.94 -8.07 -6.93
C ASP A 77 -21.44 -8.39 -7.04
N ILE A 78 -20.65 -7.53 -7.68
CA ILE A 78 -19.20 -7.68 -7.78
C ILE A 78 -18.57 -7.61 -6.38
N ALA A 79 -18.90 -6.60 -5.59
CA ALA A 79 -18.36 -6.45 -4.25
C ALA A 79 -18.73 -7.64 -3.35
N ARG A 80 -19.99 -8.14 -3.44
CA ARG A 80 -20.44 -9.33 -2.71
C ARG A 80 -19.61 -10.57 -3.02
N ARG A 81 -19.22 -10.75 -4.27
CA ARG A 81 -18.47 -11.95 -4.72
C ARG A 81 -17.00 -11.90 -4.34
N ILE A 82 -16.40 -10.72 -4.33
CA ILE A 82 -14.95 -10.54 -4.15
C ILE A 82 -14.58 -10.29 -2.70
N VAL A 83 -15.34 -9.42 -2.01
CA VAL A 83 -15.03 -8.97 -0.65
C VAL A 83 -16.01 -9.55 0.40
N GLY A 84 -17.11 -10.12 -0.08
CA GLY A 84 -18.15 -10.66 0.80
C GLY A 84 -19.36 -9.74 0.95
N PRO A 85 -20.37 -10.17 1.74
CA PRO A 85 -21.69 -9.52 1.77
C PRO A 85 -21.75 -8.24 2.61
N ILE A 86 -20.78 -7.97 3.49
CA ILE A 86 -20.88 -6.91 4.49
C ILE A 86 -20.91 -5.52 3.84
N ILE A 87 -19.97 -5.22 2.91
CA ILE A 87 -19.90 -3.93 2.22
C ILE A 87 -21.13 -3.67 1.36
N PRO A 88 -21.56 -4.60 0.48
CA PRO A 88 -22.79 -4.43 -0.26
C PRO A 88 -24.03 -4.24 0.62
N LEU A 89 -24.12 -4.96 1.73
CA LEU A 89 -25.23 -4.81 2.67
C LEU A 89 -25.26 -3.40 3.30
N LEU A 90 -24.11 -2.90 3.73
CA LEU A 90 -24.01 -1.54 4.25
C LEU A 90 -24.36 -0.52 3.17
N GLY A 91 -23.80 -0.64 1.95
CA GLY A 91 -24.14 0.23 0.83
C GLY A 91 -25.64 0.22 0.50
N PHE A 92 -26.26 -0.95 0.56
CA PHE A 92 -27.70 -1.11 0.33
C PHE A 92 -28.53 -0.47 1.44
N LEU A 93 -28.13 -0.60 2.71
CA LEU A 93 -28.80 0.05 3.82
C LEU A 93 -28.73 1.58 3.72
N PHE A 94 -27.57 2.13 3.36
CA PHE A 94 -27.40 3.56 3.15
C PHE A 94 -28.21 4.06 1.94
N LEU A 95 -28.22 3.28 0.86
CA LEU A 95 -29.01 3.61 -0.31
C LEU A 95 -30.51 3.65 0.01
N ILE A 96 -31.03 2.64 0.73
CA ILE A 96 -32.43 2.61 1.13
C ILE A 96 -32.76 3.76 2.08
N TYR A 97 -31.85 4.10 2.98
CA TYR A 97 -32.04 5.22 3.91
C TYR A 97 -32.20 6.56 3.20
N SER A 98 -31.62 6.74 2.01
CA SER A 98 -31.78 7.96 1.20
C SER A 98 -33.21 8.13 0.63
N PHE A 99 -34.02 7.07 0.55
CA PHE A 99 -35.38 7.15 0.01
C PHE A 99 -36.38 7.71 1.01
N ALA A 100 -37.24 8.64 0.55
CA ALA A 100 -38.23 9.32 1.38
C ALA A 100 -39.09 8.39 2.29
N PRO A 101 -39.64 7.25 1.82
CA PRO A 101 -40.42 6.38 2.67
C PRO A 101 -39.64 5.82 3.87
N VAL A 102 -38.36 5.51 3.70
CA VAL A 102 -37.52 4.95 4.76
C VAL A 102 -36.96 6.05 5.66
N ALA A 103 -36.52 7.15 5.05
CA ALA A 103 -35.99 8.32 5.73
C ALA A 103 -36.98 8.91 6.77
N GLN A 104 -38.25 8.98 6.41
CA GLN A 104 -39.31 9.48 7.27
C GLN A 104 -39.74 8.49 8.37
N MET A 105 -39.40 7.20 8.22
CA MET A 105 -39.63 6.18 9.24
C MET A 105 -38.48 6.04 10.23
N ALA A 106 -37.35 6.70 9.96
CA ALA A 106 -36.18 6.62 10.82
C ALA A 106 -36.44 7.30 12.17
N PRO A 107 -35.95 6.78 13.30
CA PRO A 107 -36.27 7.30 14.62
C PRO A 107 -35.47 8.58 14.94
N GLY A 108 -36.19 9.60 15.43
CA GLY A 108 -35.62 10.79 16.07
C GLY A 108 -34.57 11.52 15.26
N LEU A 109 -33.32 11.56 15.73
CA LEU A 109 -32.22 12.27 15.11
C LEU A 109 -31.96 11.83 13.67
N PHE A 110 -32.27 10.61 13.30
CA PHE A 110 -32.05 10.05 11.99
C PHE A 110 -33.20 10.29 10.99
N GLU A 111 -34.32 10.86 11.42
CA GLU A 111 -35.43 11.22 10.54
C GLU A 111 -35.04 12.36 9.59
N HIS A 112 -35.27 12.20 8.27
CA HIS A 112 -35.06 13.23 7.26
C HIS A 112 -36.10 13.15 6.15
N GLN A 113 -36.17 14.16 5.28
CA GLN A 113 -37.20 14.20 4.24
C GLN A 113 -37.05 13.10 3.19
N GLY A 114 -35.81 12.64 2.97
CA GLY A 114 -35.49 11.69 1.92
C GLY A 114 -35.71 12.22 0.50
N PHE A 115 -35.41 11.39 -0.47
CA PHE A 115 -35.46 11.74 -1.88
C PHE A 115 -36.27 10.74 -2.70
N GLY A 116 -36.80 11.19 -3.85
CA GLY A 116 -37.42 10.30 -4.84
C GLY A 116 -36.38 9.52 -5.64
N LEU A 117 -36.82 8.41 -6.25
CA LEU A 117 -35.94 7.50 -6.98
C LEU A 117 -35.05 8.20 -8.02
N ALA A 118 -35.63 9.07 -8.83
CA ALA A 118 -34.89 9.75 -9.89
C ALA A 118 -33.74 10.59 -9.32
N ARG A 119 -33.99 11.31 -8.22
CA ARG A 119 -32.98 12.15 -7.58
C ARG A 119 -31.88 11.33 -6.91
N VAL A 120 -32.20 10.24 -6.24
CA VAL A 120 -31.20 9.32 -5.67
C VAL A 120 -30.31 8.75 -6.77
N MET A 121 -30.87 8.31 -7.89
CA MET A 121 -30.11 7.75 -9.00
C MET A 121 -29.23 8.80 -9.70
N GLU A 122 -29.69 10.04 -9.80
CA GLU A 122 -28.89 11.16 -10.29
C GLU A 122 -27.66 11.39 -9.40
N PHE A 123 -27.84 11.49 -8.10
CA PHE A 123 -26.72 11.65 -7.16
C PHE A 123 -25.69 10.53 -7.26
N LEU A 124 -26.15 9.27 -7.38
CA LEU A 124 -25.25 8.13 -7.50
C LEU A 124 -24.35 8.19 -8.75
N MET A 125 -24.82 8.80 -9.84
CA MET A 125 -24.09 8.76 -11.12
C MET A 125 -23.45 10.10 -11.50
N LEU A 126 -24.04 11.23 -11.13
CA LEU A 126 -23.63 12.55 -11.64
C LEU A 126 -22.91 13.42 -10.61
N GLU A 127 -23.13 13.17 -9.32
CA GLU A 127 -22.47 13.99 -8.29
C GLU A 127 -21.03 13.50 -8.00
N ALA A 128 -20.21 14.43 -7.48
CA ALA A 128 -18.81 14.15 -7.18
C ALA A 128 -18.59 13.04 -6.14
N ASP A 129 -19.55 12.83 -5.24
CA ASP A 129 -19.52 11.80 -4.21
C ASP A 129 -20.11 10.45 -4.70
N GLY A 130 -20.59 10.39 -5.95
CA GLY A 130 -21.25 9.23 -6.53
C GLY A 130 -20.33 8.08 -6.93
N MET A 131 -20.93 7.08 -7.58
CA MET A 131 -20.22 5.87 -8.06
C MET A 131 -19.16 6.16 -9.12
N THR A 132 -19.28 7.28 -9.85
CA THR A 132 -18.33 7.73 -10.89
C THR A 132 -17.47 8.90 -10.39
N GLY A 133 -17.62 9.29 -9.14
CA GLY A 133 -17.00 10.47 -8.56
C GLY A 133 -15.64 10.20 -7.91
N LEU A 134 -15.35 10.97 -6.86
CA LEU A 134 -14.06 11.13 -6.20
C LEU A 134 -13.36 9.81 -5.84
N ILE A 135 -14.11 8.83 -5.29
CA ILE A 135 -13.49 7.55 -4.88
C ILE A 135 -12.96 6.79 -6.09
N VAL A 136 -13.75 6.70 -7.17
CA VAL A 136 -13.34 6.01 -8.39
C VAL A 136 -12.22 6.77 -9.10
N GLU A 137 -12.25 8.10 -9.07
CA GLU A 137 -11.16 8.93 -9.59
C GLU A 137 -9.84 8.65 -8.89
N VAL A 138 -9.81 8.64 -7.56
CA VAL A 138 -8.60 8.33 -6.77
C VAL A 138 -8.11 6.92 -7.06
N PHE A 139 -9.01 5.95 -7.14
CA PHE A 139 -8.61 4.58 -7.47
C PHE A 139 -8.02 4.49 -8.87
N ALA A 140 -8.64 5.13 -9.86
CA ALA A 140 -8.19 5.08 -11.24
C ALA A 140 -6.86 5.81 -11.49
N THR A 141 -6.63 6.93 -10.81
CA THR A 141 -5.46 7.79 -11.02
C THR A 141 -4.26 7.40 -10.15
N TYR A 142 -4.49 7.07 -8.88
CA TYR A 142 -3.40 6.85 -7.94
C TYR A 142 -3.27 5.38 -7.51
N VAL A 143 -4.35 4.77 -7.02
CA VAL A 143 -4.26 3.45 -6.38
C VAL A 143 -3.80 2.38 -7.37
N VAL A 144 -4.35 2.36 -8.59
CA VAL A 144 -4.00 1.39 -9.63
C VAL A 144 -2.51 1.42 -9.95
N ILE A 145 -1.95 2.61 -10.22
CA ILE A 145 -0.54 2.73 -10.62
C ILE A 145 0.42 2.33 -9.48
N PHE A 146 0.08 2.70 -8.23
CA PHE A 146 0.91 2.34 -7.07
C PHE A 146 0.84 0.85 -6.71
N VAL A 147 -0.31 0.22 -6.90
CA VAL A 147 -0.43 -1.25 -6.76
C VAL A 147 0.39 -1.96 -7.86
N ILE A 148 0.42 -1.41 -9.07
CA ILE A 148 1.25 -1.93 -10.16
C ILE A 148 2.74 -1.77 -9.81
N ILE A 149 3.21 -0.61 -9.32
CA ILE A 149 4.61 -0.46 -8.84
C ILE A 149 4.93 -1.52 -7.79
N GLY A 150 4.06 -1.69 -6.79
CA GLY A 150 4.25 -2.70 -5.76
C GLY A 150 4.46 -4.11 -6.35
N ALA A 151 3.64 -4.47 -7.34
CA ALA A 151 3.78 -5.75 -8.05
C ALA A 151 5.09 -5.84 -8.84
N PHE A 152 5.54 -4.78 -9.51
CA PHE A 152 6.84 -4.74 -10.19
C PHE A 152 7.99 -4.93 -9.21
N LEU A 153 8.00 -4.21 -8.10
CA LEU A 153 9.03 -4.32 -7.06
C LEU A 153 9.05 -5.73 -6.44
N GLU A 154 7.87 -6.33 -6.21
CA GLU A 154 7.76 -7.69 -5.70
C GLU A 154 8.33 -8.72 -6.70
N LYS A 155 7.88 -8.69 -7.95
CA LYS A 155 8.26 -9.68 -8.97
C LYS A 155 9.70 -9.52 -9.47
N THR A 156 10.30 -8.35 -9.30
CA THR A 156 11.74 -8.17 -9.58
C THR A 156 12.66 -8.71 -8.48
N GLY A 157 12.12 -9.13 -7.33
CA GLY A 157 12.88 -9.80 -6.26
C GLY A 157 13.29 -8.92 -5.08
N LEU A 158 12.74 -7.71 -4.97
CA LEU A 158 13.04 -6.78 -3.89
C LEU A 158 12.66 -7.35 -2.50
N GLY A 159 11.55 -8.10 -2.43
CA GLY A 159 11.12 -8.74 -1.17
C GLY A 159 12.18 -9.70 -0.62
N ALA A 160 12.78 -10.54 -1.46
CA ALA A 160 13.86 -11.43 -1.06
C ALA A 160 15.11 -10.65 -0.60
N LEU A 161 15.43 -9.53 -1.25
CA LEU A 161 16.53 -8.65 -0.84
C LEU A 161 16.29 -8.05 0.55
N PHE A 162 15.07 -7.61 0.85
CA PHE A 162 14.72 -7.10 2.17
C PHE A 162 14.88 -8.17 3.26
N ILE A 163 14.38 -9.39 3.02
CA ILE A 163 14.53 -10.50 3.96
C ILE A 163 16.00 -10.83 4.17
N ASP A 164 16.77 -11.03 3.10
CA ASP A 164 18.21 -11.35 3.18
C ASP A 164 18.98 -10.27 3.95
N THR A 165 18.71 -8.99 3.66
CA THR A 165 19.41 -7.85 4.26
C THR A 165 19.07 -7.70 5.75
N THR A 166 17.78 -7.72 6.09
CA THR A 166 17.33 -7.56 7.48
C THR A 166 17.77 -8.74 8.33
N TYR A 167 17.69 -9.96 7.79
CA TYR A 167 18.15 -11.15 8.48
C TYR A 167 19.67 -11.14 8.71
N ARG A 168 20.45 -10.61 7.74
CA ARG A 168 21.89 -10.39 7.91
C ARG A 168 22.22 -9.37 9.00
N LEU A 169 21.45 -8.30 9.12
CA LEU A 169 21.70 -7.21 10.07
C LEU A 169 21.25 -7.56 11.50
N THR A 170 20.15 -8.27 11.64
CA THR A 170 19.52 -8.50 12.96
C THR A 170 19.68 -9.94 13.48
N GLY A 171 19.89 -10.92 12.60
CA GLY A 171 19.78 -12.34 12.89
C GLY A 171 20.66 -12.87 14.01
N GLN A 172 21.85 -12.28 14.24
CA GLN A 172 22.75 -12.65 15.33
C GLN A 172 22.33 -12.12 16.71
N ARG A 173 21.44 -11.12 16.74
CA ARG A 173 21.03 -10.47 17.99
C ARG A 173 20.00 -11.34 18.74
N THR A 174 19.86 -11.09 20.04
CA THR A 174 18.76 -11.66 20.83
C THR A 174 17.43 -11.37 20.15
N GLY A 175 16.65 -12.42 19.87
CA GLY A 175 15.40 -12.28 19.14
C GLY A 175 15.56 -11.97 17.65
N GLY A 176 16.76 -12.15 17.09
CA GLY A 176 17.14 -11.74 15.72
C GLY A 176 16.13 -12.10 14.63
N PRO A 177 15.66 -13.34 14.50
CA PRO A 177 14.64 -13.70 13.52
C PRO A 177 13.32 -12.94 13.68
N GLY A 178 12.89 -12.64 14.90
CA GLY A 178 11.70 -11.81 15.14
C GLY A 178 11.92 -10.35 14.74
N LEU A 179 13.08 -9.78 15.05
CA LEU A 179 13.46 -8.43 14.61
C LEU A 179 13.61 -8.34 13.09
N ALA A 180 14.15 -9.39 12.46
CA ALA A 180 14.22 -9.49 11.00
C ALA A 180 12.82 -9.51 10.38
N SER A 181 11.88 -10.25 10.96
CA SER A 181 10.48 -10.26 10.56
C SER A 181 9.87 -8.85 10.63
N VAL A 182 9.99 -8.18 11.78
CA VAL A 182 9.46 -6.81 11.97
C VAL A 182 10.02 -5.85 10.93
N THR A 183 11.34 -5.87 10.71
CA THR A 183 12.00 -4.94 9.80
C THR A 183 11.72 -5.28 8.34
N SER A 184 11.78 -6.57 7.94
CA SER A 184 11.52 -6.97 6.55
C SER A 184 10.07 -6.76 6.15
N SER A 185 9.12 -7.10 7.05
CA SER A 185 7.69 -6.89 6.80
C SER A 185 7.33 -5.40 6.81
N GLY A 186 8.04 -4.57 7.58
CA GLY A 186 7.92 -3.11 7.49
C GLY A 186 8.38 -2.57 6.14
N LEU A 187 9.55 -2.99 5.69
CA LEU A 187 10.09 -2.59 4.38
C LEU A 187 9.28 -3.13 3.21
N PHE A 188 8.79 -4.35 3.29
CA PHE A 188 7.92 -4.90 2.25
C PHE A 188 6.53 -4.28 2.30
N GLY A 189 6.00 -4.05 3.49
CA GLY A 189 4.70 -3.44 3.72
C GLY A 189 4.57 -2.04 3.12
N MET A 190 5.63 -1.22 3.21
CA MET A 190 5.65 0.12 2.60
C MET A 190 5.49 0.09 1.07
N ILE A 191 5.69 -1.07 0.43
CA ILE A 191 5.55 -1.26 -1.01
C ILE A 191 4.20 -1.89 -1.34
N SER A 192 3.80 -2.93 -0.60
CA SER A 192 2.56 -3.68 -0.87
C SER A 192 1.30 -2.94 -0.42
N GLY A 193 1.40 -2.09 0.60
CA GLY A 193 0.28 -1.36 1.20
C GLY A 193 -0.81 -2.26 1.83
N SER A 194 -0.67 -3.58 1.77
CA SER A 194 -1.66 -4.56 2.23
C SER A 194 -1.07 -5.51 3.28
N GLY A 195 -1.57 -5.43 4.52
CA GLY A 195 -1.10 -6.30 5.60
C GLY A 195 -1.29 -7.78 5.32
N VAL A 196 -2.40 -8.19 4.72
CA VAL A 196 -2.67 -9.60 4.39
C VAL A 196 -1.74 -10.11 3.29
N ALA A 197 -1.57 -9.35 2.21
CA ALA A 197 -0.66 -9.72 1.12
C ALA A 197 0.79 -9.81 1.62
N ASN A 198 1.19 -8.89 2.51
CA ASN A 198 2.50 -8.88 3.14
C ASN A 198 2.72 -10.16 3.97
N VAL A 199 1.78 -10.51 4.85
CA VAL A 199 1.84 -11.77 5.63
C VAL A 199 2.03 -12.99 4.75
N VAL A 200 1.31 -13.09 3.65
CA VAL A 200 1.42 -14.23 2.73
C VAL A 200 2.80 -14.29 2.07
N THR A 201 3.37 -13.13 1.74
CA THR A 201 4.67 -13.06 1.04
C THR A 201 5.84 -13.24 2.00
N THR A 202 5.94 -12.44 3.06
CA THR A 202 7.08 -12.45 3.99
C THR A 202 6.94 -13.53 5.04
N GLY A 203 5.72 -13.78 5.54
CA GLY A 203 5.44 -14.71 6.63
C GLY A 203 5.74 -16.17 6.29
N THR A 204 5.69 -16.56 5.01
CA THR A 204 6.09 -17.90 4.57
C THR A 204 7.57 -18.20 4.86
N PHE A 205 8.41 -17.17 4.98
CA PHE A 205 9.83 -17.25 5.32
C PHE A 205 10.10 -16.92 6.79
N THR A 206 9.53 -15.83 7.29
CA THR A 206 9.84 -15.28 8.61
C THR A 206 9.24 -16.10 9.74
N ILE A 207 8.00 -16.58 9.62
CA ILE A 207 7.33 -17.40 10.65
C ILE A 207 8.08 -18.70 10.91
N PRO A 208 8.46 -19.52 9.90
CA PRO A 208 9.29 -20.71 10.15
C PRO A 208 10.64 -20.40 10.80
N LEU A 209 11.30 -19.28 10.43
CA LEU A 209 12.55 -18.85 11.05
C LEU A 209 12.39 -18.54 12.54
N MET A 210 11.34 -17.81 12.91
CA MET A 210 11.02 -17.51 14.31
C MET A 210 10.72 -18.78 15.11
N LYS A 211 9.94 -19.70 14.56
CA LYS A 211 9.62 -20.98 15.21
C LYS A 211 10.88 -21.84 15.45
N ARG A 212 11.82 -21.83 14.49
CA ARG A 212 13.08 -22.59 14.59
C ARG A 212 13.96 -22.13 15.76
N VAL A 213 13.96 -20.86 16.11
CA VAL A 213 14.71 -20.33 17.25
C VAL A 213 13.96 -20.39 18.57
N GLY A 214 12.73 -20.93 18.60
CA GLY A 214 11.99 -21.21 19.84
C GLY A 214 10.82 -20.26 20.14
N TYR A 215 10.44 -19.36 19.23
CA TYR A 215 9.19 -18.61 19.40
C TYR A 215 7.97 -19.54 19.30
N LYS A 216 6.98 -19.30 20.16
CA LYS A 216 5.69 -20.00 20.06
C LYS A 216 5.01 -19.70 18.74
N PRO A 217 4.31 -20.67 18.12
CA PRO A 217 3.64 -20.47 16.83
C PRO A 217 2.68 -19.28 16.82
N GLU A 218 1.88 -19.10 17.89
CA GLU A 218 0.93 -17.99 18.02
C GLU A 218 1.64 -16.64 18.03
N PHE A 219 2.76 -16.54 18.75
CA PHE A 219 3.53 -15.31 18.84
C PHE A 219 4.28 -15.04 17.53
N ALA A 220 4.85 -16.06 16.88
CA ALA A 220 5.51 -15.88 15.58
C ALA A 220 4.52 -15.37 14.50
N GLY A 221 3.30 -15.95 14.46
CA GLY A 221 2.24 -15.46 13.60
C GLY A 221 1.81 -14.03 13.95
N ALA A 222 1.71 -13.72 15.24
CA ALA A 222 1.34 -12.39 15.72
C ALA A 222 2.37 -11.31 15.37
N VAL A 223 3.66 -11.60 15.51
CA VAL A 223 4.75 -10.68 15.11
C VAL A 223 4.64 -10.33 13.63
N GLU A 224 4.48 -11.34 12.80
CA GLU A 224 4.33 -11.15 11.35
C GLU A 224 3.08 -10.35 11.01
N ALA A 225 1.93 -10.68 11.63
CA ALA A 225 0.68 -9.97 11.40
C ALA A 225 0.76 -8.49 11.82
N ALA A 226 1.31 -8.20 12.99
CA ALA A 226 1.48 -6.82 13.48
C ALA A 226 2.45 -6.04 12.57
N ALA A 227 3.60 -6.60 12.24
CA ALA A 227 4.59 -5.94 11.37
C ALA A 227 4.03 -5.69 9.97
N SER A 228 3.35 -6.68 9.38
CA SER A 228 2.75 -6.55 8.05
C SER A 228 1.63 -5.50 8.01
N THR A 229 0.83 -5.42 9.05
CA THR A 229 -0.28 -4.44 9.15
C THR A 229 0.25 -3.01 9.21
N GLY A 230 1.35 -2.76 9.91
CA GLY A 230 2.01 -1.46 9.95
C GLY A 230 2.46 -0.95 8.59
N GLY A 231 2.66 -1.83 7.61
CA GLY A 231 2.99 -1.46 6.24
C GLY A 231 1.93 -0.58 5.56
N SER A 232 0.68 -0.67 6.00
CA SER A 232 -0.40 0.14 5.40
C SER A 232 -0.25 1.64 5.65
N TYR A 233 0.44 2.07 6.70
CA TYR A 233 0.74 3.48 6.95
C TYR A 233 2.24 3.81 6.92
N MET A 234 3.08 2.86 6.53
CA MET A 234 4.53 3.10 6.38
C MET A 234 4.83 3.78 5.04
N PRO A 235 5.38 5.01 5.02
CA PRO A 235 5.79 5.67 3.79
C PRO A 235 6.90 4.88 3.06
N PRO A 236 7.07 5.07 1.72
CA PRO A 236 6.46 6.09 0.89
C PRO A 236 5.18 5.69 0.15
N ILE A 237 4.85 4.39 -0.04
CA ILE A 237 3.69 4.01 -0.86
C ILE A 237 2.43 3.92 -0.01
N MET A 238 2.52 3.32 1.20
CA MET A 238 1.37 3.20 2.10
C MET A 238 0.23 2.33 1.51
N GLY A 239 -0.91 2.27 2.18
CA GLY A 239 -2.11 1.63 1.65
C GLY A 239 -2.97 2.57 0.82
N ALA A 240 -3.90 2.00 0.04
CA ALA A 240 -4.79 2.75 -0.86
C ALA A 240 -5.58 3.89 -0.15
N GLY A 241 -5.89 3.73 1.15
CA GLY A 241 -6.56 4.75 1.95
C GLY A 241 -5.77 6.04 2.13
N ALA A 242 -4.43 6.01 2.03
CA ALA A 242 -3.62 7.22 2.12
C ALA A 242 -3.79 8.16 0.91
N PHE A 243 -4.09 7.62 -0.26
CA PHE A 243 -4.41 8.44 -1.44
C PHE A 243 -5.80 9.09 -1.32
N LEU A 244 -6.77 8.34 -0.77
CA LEU A 244 -8.08 8.92 -0.44
C LEU A 244 -7.95 10.01 0.63
N LEU A 245 -7.11 9.79 1.65
CA LEU A 245 -6.83 10.79 2.67
C LEU A 245 -6.27 12.06 2.05
N ALA A 246 -5.29 11.94 1.16
CA ALA A 246 -4.71 13.09 0.45
C ALA A 246 -5.76 13.88 -0.32
N GLN A 247 -6.66 13.19 -1.03
CA GLN A 247 -7.71 13.82 -1.82
C GLN A 247 -8.81 14.43 -0.96
N LEU A 248 -9.30 13.71 0.07
CA LEU A 248 -10.36 14.20 0.97
C LEU A 248 -9.92 15.38 1.84
N THR A 249 -8.61 15.52 2.08
CA THR A 249 -8.05 16.65 2.85
C THR A 249 -7.41 17.72 1.97
N GLU A 250 -7.48 17.55 0.64
CA GLU A 250 -6.80 18.44 -0.34
C GLU A 250 -5.31 18.67 -0.04
N THR A 251 -4.69 17.67 0.60
CA THR A 251 -3.29 17.71 1.03
C THR A 251 -2.41 16.97 0.03
N SER A 252 -1.23 17.52 -0.31
CA SER A 252 -0.33 16.83 -1.22
C SER A 252 0.07 15.45 -0.67
N TYR A 253 0.18 14.44 -1.54
CA TYR A 253 0.58 13.11 -1.10
C TYR A 253 1.96 13.09 -0.41
N PHE A 254 2.86 13.98 -0.84
CA PHE A 254 4.17 14.12 -0.22
C PHE A 254 4.08 14.65 1.22
N ASP A 255 3.14 15.55 1.50
CA ASP A 255 2.91 16.05 2.87
C ASP A 255 2.34 14.94 3.76
N ILE A 256 1.45 14.11 3.24
CA ILE A 256 0.98 12.90 3.95
C ILE A 256 2.14 11.96 4.30
N ILE A 257 3.05 11.71 3.34
CA ILE A 257 4.27 10.91 3.58
C ILE A 257 5.09 11.48 4.75
N LYS A 258 5.33 12.80 4.77
CA LYS A 258 6.11 13.44 5.84
C LYS A 258 5.46 13.28 7.20
N ILE A 259 4.17 13.53 7.28
CA ILE A 259 3.40 13.50 8.54
C ILE A 259 3.28 12.06 9.06
N ALA A 260 3.10 11.07 8.20
CA ALA A 260 2.95 9.67 8.60
C ALA A 260 4.26 9.02 9.04
N LEU A 261 5.44 9.58 8.68
CA LEU A 261 6.73 8.93 8.87
C LEU A 261 7.07 8.71 10.36
N ILE A 262 6.96 9.74 11.18
CA ILE A 262 7.30 9.65 12.63
C ILE A 262 6.37 8.66 13.34
N PRO A 263 5.03 8.76 13.22
CA PRO A 263 4.12 7.77 13.78
C PRO A 263 4.41 6.34 13.35
N ALA A 264 4.69 6.11 12.06
CA ALA A 264 5.00 4.79 11.54
C ALA A 264 6.29 4.22 12.15
N LEU A 265 7.34 5.04 12.26
CA LEU A 265 8.60 4.63 12.90
C LEU A 265 8.43 4.29 14.38
N LEU A 266 7.63 5.07 15.12
CA LEU A 266 7.30 4.79 16.54
C LEU A 266 6.54 3.47 16.67
N TYR A 267 5.63 3.17 15.74
CA TYR A 267 4.92 1.90 15.71
C TYR A 267 5.88 0.71 15.53
N TYR A 268 6.74 0.75 14.51
CA TYR A 268 7.72 -0.32 14.28
C TYR A 268 8.73 -0.46 15.42
N LEU A 269 9.11 0.65 16.03
CA LEU A 269 9.94 0.65 17.24
C LEU A 269 9.22 -0.09 18.39
N SER A 270 7.93 0.19 18.61
CA SER A 270 7.12 -0.48 19.64
C SER A 270 7.06 -2.00 19.41
N VAL A 271 6.69 -2.42 18.21
CA VAL A 271 6.63 -3.85 17.86
C VAL A 271 8.00 -4.51 18.03
N GLY A 272 9.06 -3.89 17.52
CA GLY A 272 10.43 -4.38 17.64
C GLY A 272 10.91 -4.51 19.09
N LEU A 273 10.60 -3.53 19.95
CA LEU A 273 10.94 -3.57 21.37
C LEU A 273 10.19 -4.67 22.11
N ILE A 274 8.90 -4.84 21.88
CA ILE A 274 8.10 -5.92 22.48
C ILE A 274 8.69 -7.28 22.08
N VAL A 275 9.04 -7.47 20.80
CA VAL A 275 9.67 -8.70 20.29
C VAL A 275 11.03 -8.93 20.96
N TYR A 276 11.86 -7.89 21.06
CA TYR A 276 13.17 -7.97 21.70
C TYR A 276 13.08 -8.32 23.20
N ILE A 277 12.20 -7.64 23.95
CA ILE A 277 12.00 -7.87 25.37
C ILE A 277 11.46 -9.29 25.60
N ARG A 278 10.48 -9.73 24.80
CA ARG A 278 9.96 -11.12 24.87
C ARG A 278 11.07 -12.15 24.61
N ALA A 279 11.90 -11.93 23.59
CA ALA A 279 13.01 -12.80 23.27
C ALA A 279 14.03 -12.89 24.42
N LYS A 280 14.37 -11.74 25.01
CA LYS A 280 15.29 -11.66 26.16
C LYS A 280 14.75 -12.42 27.36
N ARG A 281 13.46 -12.24 27.67
CA ARG A 281 12.77 -12.93 28.76
C ARG A 281 12.71 -14.46 28.54
N MET A 282 12.56 -14.89 27.29
CA MET A 282 12.54 -16.31 26.94
C MET A 282 13.94 -16.93 26.76
N GLY A 283 15.02 -16.14 26.88
CA GLY A 283 16.39 -16.59 26.67
C GLY A 283 16.69 -17.01 25.24
N LEU A 284 15.99 -16.42 24.25
CA LEU A 284 16.20 -16.76 22.85
C LEU A 284 17.48 -16.09 22.33
N HIS A 285 18.36 -16.89 21.77
CA HIS A 285 19.59 -16.41 21.14
C HIS A 285 19.41 -16.17 19.65
N GLY A 286 20.32 -15.39 19.07
CA GLY A 286 20.39 -15.21 17.61
C GLY A 286 20.88 -16.46 16.89
N VAL A 287 20.84 -16.39 15.57
CA VAL A 287 21.28 -17.48 14.69
C VAL A 287 22.78 -17.38 14.46
N PRO A 288 23.51 -18.53 14.35
CA PRO A 288 24.93 -18.54 14.00
C PRO A 288 25.24 -17.78 12.71
N LYS A 289 26.43 -17.16 12.63
CA LYS A 289 26.83 -16.32 11.49
C LYS A 289 26.87 -17.09 10.17
N GLU A 290 27.13 -18.37 10.23
CA GLU A 290 27.24 -19.31 9.11
C GLU A 290 25.90 -19.54 8.41
N GLU A 291 24.79 -19.40 9.15
CA GLU A 291 23.42 -19.56 8.62
C GLU A 291 22.86 -18.27 8.00
N LEU A 292 23.58 -17.15 8.15
CA LEU A 292 23.11 -15.86 7.64
C LEU A 292 23.52 -15.66 6.18
N PRO A 293 22.67 -14.98 5.37
CA PRO A 293 23.01 -14.62 4.00
C PRO A 293 24.35 -13.86 3.93
N SER A 294 25.20 -14.22 2.99
CA SER A 294 26.50 -13.54 2.82
C SER A 294 26.32 -12.15 2.21
N TRP A 295 27.20 -11.22 2.56
CA TRP A 295 27.24 -9.90 1.91
C TRP A 295 27.53 -10.00 0.41
N ALA A 296 28.28 -11.00 -0.03
CA ALA A 296 28.53 -11.25 -1.44
C ALA A 296 27.25 -11.53 -2.24
N ARG A 297 26.19 -12.08 -1.59
CA ARG A 297 24.87 -12.28 -2.19
C ARG A 297 24.01 -11.03 -2.15
N ILE A 298 24.16 -10.16 -1.15
CA ILE A 298 23.32 -8.99 -0.91
C ILE A 298 23.78 -7.79 -1.74
N ILE A 299 25.10 -7.46 -1.68
CA ILE A 299 25.66 -6.23 -2.27
C ILE A 299 25.35 -6.07 -3.77
N PRO A 300 25.49 -7.12 -4.61
CA PRO A 300 25.19 -6.98 -6.05
C PRO A 300 23.73 -6.62 -6.33
N ARG A 301 22.81 -6.90 -5.40
CA ARG A 301 21.36 -6.68 -5.55
C ARG A 301 20.89 -5.36 -4.96
N LEU A 302 21.76 -4.58 -4.29
CA LEU A 302 21.37 -3.32 -3.63
C LEU A 302 20.84 -2.26 -4.62
N HIS A 303 21.21 -2.31 -5.89
CA HIS A 303 20.67 -1.42 -6.92
C HIS A 303 19.14 -1.54 -7.07
N MET A 304 18.55 -2.70 -6.71
CA MET A 304 17.10 -2.89 -6.70
C MET A 304 16.37 -1.99 -5.70
N LEU A 305 17.09 -1.35 -4.75
CA LEU A 305 16.52 -0.37 -3.82
C LEU A 305 16.33 1.01 -4.47
N LEU A 306 17.03 1.33 -5.56
CA LEU A 306 17.03 2.64 -6.21
C LEU A 306 15.63 3.17 -6.60
N PRO A 307 14.66 2.34 -7.03
CA PRO A 307 13.32 2.82 -7.37
C PRO A 307 12.62 3.57 -6.22
N ILE A 308 12.87 3.19 -4.96
CA ILE A 308 12.21 3.80 -3.80
C ILE A 308 12.65 5.26 -3.59
N PRO A 309 13.95 5.56 -3.38
CA PRO A 309 14.41 6.95 -3.28
C PRO A 309 14.17 7.75 -4.57
N PHE A 310 14.18 7.11 -5.73
CA PHE A 310 13.87 7.73 -7.01
C PHE A 310 12.42 8.24 -7.06
N MET A 311 11.46 7.43 -6.64
CA MET A 311 10.06 7.84 -6.54
C MET A 311 9.87 9.00 -5.55
N VAL A 312 10.49 8.88 -4.36
CA VAL A 312 10.43 9.95 -3.35
C VAL A 312 11.04 11.24 -3.88
N TYR A 313 12.15 11.17 -4.60
CA TYR A 313 12.78 12.32 -5.23
C TYR A 313 11.82 13.06 -6.18
N TYR A 314 11.10 12.36 -7.05
CA TYR A 314 10.14 12.99 -7.96
C TYR A 314 8.96 13.63 -7.22
N LEU A 315 8.49 13.01 -6.14
CA LEU A 315 7.47 13.62 -5.27
C LEU A 315 7.98 14.90 -4.59
N VAL A 316 9.25 14.93 -4.18
CA VAL A 316 9.89 16.11 -3.54
C VAL A 316 10.01 17.28 -4.49
N ILE A 317 10.36 17.03 -5.76
CA ILE A 317 10.49 18.10 -6.78
C ILE A 317 9.14 18.60 -7.32
N GLY A 318 8.03 18.03 -6.85
CA GLY A 318 6.67 18.50 -7.16
C GLY A 318 6.00 17.77 -8.33
N ASP A 319 6.54 16.64 -8.81
CA ASP A 319 5.82 15.81 -9.78
C ASP A 319 4.56 15.23 -9.14
N SER A 320 3.51 15.05 -9.95
CA SER A 320 2.32 14.35 -9.48
C SER A 320 2.66 12.92 -9.05
N ALA A 321 1.91 12.39 -8.09
CA ALA A 321 2.09 11.01 -7.63
C ALA A 321 2.00 10.00 -8.78
N PHE A 322 1.08 10.22 -9.74
CA PHE A 322 0.94 9.40 -10.94
C PHE A 322 2.20 9.42 -11.81
N LEU A 323 2.73 10.61 -12.13
CA LEU A 323 3.92 10.75 -12.99
C LEU A 323 5.17 10.15 -12.32
N SER A 324 5.35 10.39 -11.02
CA SER A 324 6.41 9.80 -10.21
C SER A 324 6.36 8.27 -10.25
N ALA A 325 5.16 7.71 -10.21
CA ALA A 325 4.91 6.29 -10.30
C ALA A 325 5.29 5.71 -11.67
N VAL A 326 4.84 6.33 -12.76
CA VAL A 326 5.18 5.90 -14.14
C VAL A 326 6.69 5.91 -14.36
N LYS A 327 7.36 7.01 -13.99
CA LYS A 327 8.83 7.13 -14.10
C LYS A 327 9.54 6.03 -13.31
N THR A 328 9.02 5.69 -12.13
CA THR A 328 9.57 4.63 -11.27
C THR A 328 9.41 3.25 -11.91
N ILE A 329 8.26 2.93 -12.52
CA ILE A 329 8.06 1.67 -13.26
C ILE A 329 9.07 1.59 -14.42
N CYS A 330 9.25 2.67 -15.18
CA CYS A 330 10.24 2.70 -16.24
C CYS A 330 11.65 2.38 -15.71
N LEU A 331 12.05 2.98 -14.59
CA LEU A 331 13.34 2.69 -13.96
C LEU A 331 13.46 1.22 -13.53
N ILE A 332 12.41 0.64 -12.93
CA ILE A 332 12.41 -0.78 -12.54
C ILE A 332 12.63 -1.69 -13.75
N VAL A 333 11.94 -1.41 -14.85
CA VAL A 333 12.08 -2.19 -16.10
C VAL A 333 13.51 -2.08 -16.65
N VAL A 334 14.10 -0.87 -16.66
CA VAL A 334 15.47 -0.65 -17.11
C VAL A 334 16.47 -1.35 -16.20
N LEU A 335 16.35 -1.24 -14.88
CA LEU A 335 17.21 -1.95 -13.91
C LEU A 335 17.10 -3.47 -14.09
N LYS A 336 15.91 -4.00 -14.29
CA LYS A 336 15.72 -5.43 -14.53
C LYS A 336 16.33 -5.89 -15.86
N THR A 337 16.28 -5.04 -16.87
CA THR A 337 16.98 -5.31 -18.14
C THR A 337 18.48 -5.40 -17.92
N VAL A 338 19.06 -4.49 -17.14
CA VAL A 338 20.48 -4.54 -16.75
C VAL A 338 20.81 -5.85 -16.04
N ASP A 339 20.00 -6.25 -15.04
CA ASP A 339 20.20 -7.52 -14.33
C ASP A 339 20.28 -8.71 -15.30
N LEU A 340 19.28 -8.81 -16.18
CA LEU A 340 19.21 -9.91 -17.15
C LEU A 340 20.38 -9.89 -18.15
N LEU A 341 20.83 -8.70 -18.55
CA LEU A 341 22.01 -8.54 -19.41
C LEU A 341 23.31 -8.89 -18.68
N MET A 342 23.41 -8.62 -17.38
CA MET A 342 24.57 -8.97 -16.56
C MET A 342 24.66 -10.47 -16.25
N GLU A 343 23.53 -11.20 -16.31
CA GLU A 343 23.54 -12.68 -16.24
C GLU A 343 24.28 -13.29 -17.44
N VAL A 344 24.28 -12.61 -18.60
CA VAL A 344 24.98 -13.06 -19.81
C VAL A 344 26.44 -12.69 -19.70
N LYS A 345 27.30 -13.68 -19.55
CA LYS A 345 28.75 -13.47 -19.45
C LYS A 345 29.36 -13.15 -20.83
N THR A 346 30.23 -12.17 -20.84
CA THR A 346 31.03 -11.77 -21.98
C THR A 346 32.51 -11.68 -21.53
N PRO A 347 33.50 -11.73 -22.47
CA PRO A 347 34.90 -11.58 -22.11
C PRO A 347 35.23 -10.30 -21.33
N TRP A 348 34.38 -9.28 -21.41
CA TRP A 348 34.57 -7.97 -20.77
C TRP A 348 33.58 -7.70 -19.62
N SER A 349 32.76 -8.67 -19.21
CA SER A 349 31.67 -8.46 -18.24
C SER A 349 32.14 -7.80 -16.93
N GLU A 350 33.35 -8.12 -16.46
CA GLU A 350 33.92 -7.56 -15.24
C GLU A 350 34.43 -6.11 -15.43
N LYS A 351 34.97 -5.80 -16.64
CA LYS A 351 35.40 -4.44 -16.97
C LYS A 351 34.21 -3.52 -17.24
N SER A 352 33.19 -3.99 -17.94
CA SER A 352 31.99 -3.20 -18.23
C SER A 352 31.19 -2.86 -16.94
N ALA A 353 31.14 -3.77 -15.95
CA ALA A 353 30.57 -3.48 -14.65
C ALA A 353 31.31 -2.37 -13.89
N LYS A 354 32.64 -2.39 -13.90
CA LYS A 354 33.47 -1.35 -13.27
C LYS A 354 33.36 0.00 -14.00
N ILE A 355 33.32 -0.03 -15.34
CA ILE A 355 33.10 1.16 -16.17
C ILE A 355 31.70 1.75 -15.91
N PHE A 356 30.66 0.92 -15.80
CA PHE A 356 29.30 1.37 -15.45
C PHE A 356 29.26 2.08 -14.11
N LEU A 357 29.86 1.48 -13.07
CA LEU A 357 29.90 2.11 -11.75
C LEU A 357 30.62 3.46 -11.80
N ALA A 358 31.76 3.53 -12.55
CA ALA A 358 32.52 4.76 -12.72
C ALA A 358 31.74 5.82 -13.51
N ILE A 359 31.04 5.44 -14.59
CA ILE A 359 30.24 6.35 -15.41
C ILE A 359 29.01 6.83 -14.62
N SER A 360 28.34 5.94 -13.87
CA SER A 360 27.18 6.31 -13.03
C SER A 360 27.57 7.30 -11.93
N LEU A 361 28.71 7.09 -11.28
CA LEU A 361 29.26 8.02 -10.30
C LEU A 361 29.72 9.34 -10.95
N LEU A 362 30.37 9.29 -12.11
CA LEU A 362 30.79 10.48 -12.86
C LEU A 362 29.59 11.27 -13.39
N PHE A 363 28.57 10.60 -13.97
CA PHE A 363 27.39 11.28 -14.50
C PHE A 363 26.53 11.89 -13.37
N GLY A 364 26.37 11.18 -12.25
CA GLY A 364 25.70 11.71 -11.07
C GLY A 364 26.40 12.92 -10.47
N THR A 365 27.72 12.90 -10.34
CA THR A 365 28.53 14.03 -9.87
C THR A 365 28.67 15.13 -10.93
N PHE A 366 28.78 14.77 -12.20
CA PHE A 366 28.95 15.70 -13.32
C PHE A 366 27.67 16.47 -13.63
N SER A 367 26.51 15.84 -13.54
CA SER A 367 25.21 16.50 -13.67
C SER A 367 24.98 17.54 -12.55
N TYR A 368 25.49 17.29 -11.35
CA TYR A 368 25.45 18.24 -10.22
C TYR A 368 26.45 19.39 -10.39
N THR A 369 27.63 19.13 -10.89
CA THR A 369 28.69 20.15 -11.04
C THR A 369 28.57 20.97 -12.34
N LEU A 370 27.98 20.44 -13.41
CA LEU A 370 27.72 21.16 -14.66
C LEU A 370 26.54 22.13 -14.64
N GLY A 371 25.70 22.09 -13.57
CA GLY A 371 24.85 23.22 -13.22
C GLY A 371 25.64 24.51 -12.95
N LEU A 372 26.97 24.42 -12.81
CA LEU A 372 27.92 25.50 -12.60
C LEU A 372 28.79 25.69 -13.86
N LYS A 373 28.34 26.58 -14.79
CA LYS A 373 29.15 27.30 -15.78
C LYS A 373 30.11 26.48 -16.68
N VAL A 374 29.63 25.97 -17.79
CA VAL A 374 30.48 25.67 -18.95
C VAL A 374 30.09 26.58 -20.11
N GLY A 375 31.06 27.41 -20.55
CA GLY A 375 30.94 28.28 -21.71
C GLY A 375 30.96 27.49 -23.02
N ALA A 376 30.43 28.10 -24.11
CA ALA A 376 30.40 27.54 -25.47
C ALA A 376 31.74 26.89 -25.89
N PRO A 377 31.73 25.73 -26.59
CA PRO A 377 30.93 25.41 -27.77
C PRO A 377 29.92 24.24 -27.60
N PHE A 378 29.69 23.72 -26.40
CA PHE A 378 28.74 22.63 -26.14
C PHE A 378 27.45 23.12 -25.44
N SER A 379 27.06 24.39 -25.69
CA SER A 379 25.87 25.00 -25.00
C SER A 379 24.59 24.21 -25.21
N TRP A 380 24.32 23.69 -26.41
CA TRP A 380 23.12 22.88 -26.68
C TRP A 380 23.08 21.59 -25.83
N PHE A 381 24.23 20.93 -25.64
CA PHE A 381 24.32 19.73 -24.81
C PHE A 381 24.21 20.08 -23.33
N ALA A 382 24.84 21.18 -22.90
CA ALA A 382 24.73 21.72 -21.56
C ALA A 382 23.30 22.19 -21.25
N ASP A 383 22.60 22.80 -22.21
CA ASP A 383 21.22 23.25 -22.05
C ASP A 383 20.22 22.08 -22.00
N THR A 384 20.47 21.02 -22.78
CA THR A 384 19.72 19.76 -22.69
C THR A 384 19.93 19.10 -21.31
N LEU A 385 21.15 19.11 -20.77
CA LEU A 385 21.45 18.56 -19.44
C LEU A 385 20.93 19.45 -18.29
N ARG A 386 20.85 20.77 -18.48
CA ARG A 386 20.26 21.70 -17.49
C ARG A 386 18.76 21.52 -17.30
N GLY A 387 18.07 21.01 -18.32
CA GLY A 387 16.66 20.66 -18.26
C GLY A 387 16.40 19.30 -17.58
N LEU A 388 17.44 18.48 -17.37
CA LEU A 388 17.32 17.18 -16.74
C LEU A 388 17.44 17.32 -15.21
N ASN A 389 16.45 16.87 -14.49
CA ASN A 389 16.56 16.72 -13.05
C ASN A 389 17.42 15.46 -12.70
N TYR A 390 17.80 15.33 -11.43
CA TYR A 390 18.66 14.23 -10.97
C TYR A 390 18.11 12.83 -11.31
N GLY A 391 16.79 12.67 -11.24
CA GLY A 391 16.14 11.41 -11.57
C GLY A 391 16.22 11.07 -13.06
N ASP A 392 15.99 12.06 -13.92
CA ASP A 392 16.11 11.88 -15.36
C ASP A 392 17.56 11.56 -15.75
N ALA A 393 18.55 12.19 -15.11
CA ALA A 393 19.97 11.88 -15.32
C ALA A 393 20.30 10.44 -14.92
N LEU A 394 19.79 9.96 -13.78
CA LEU A 394 19.96 8.57 -13.36
C LEU A 394 19.31 7.60 -14.36
N PHE A 395 18.07 7.88 -14.77
CA PHE A 395 17.34 7.05 -15.73
C PHE A 395 18.14 6.94 -17.05
N TRP A 396 18.57 8.06 -17.62
CA TRP A 396 19.33 8.08 -18.87
C TRP A 396 20.70 7.39 -18.73
N THR A 397 21.37 7.50 -17.57
CA THR A 397 22.63 6.78 -17.31
C THR A 397 22.43 5.27 -17.36
N VAL A 398 21.38 4.76 -16.71
CA VAL A 398 21.08 3.32 -16.74
C VAL A 398 20.63 2.88 -18.13
N ALA A 399 19.86 3.70 -18.85
CA ALA A 399 19.45 3.42 -20.22
C ALA A 399 20.65 3.37 -21.18
N CYS A 400 21.59 4.33 -21.10
CA CYS A 400 22.83 4.33 -21.88
C CYS A 400 23.66 3.08 -21.60
N PHE A 401 23.80 2.68 -20.33
CA PHE A 401 24.49 1.44 -19.99
C PHE A 401 23.83 0.22 -20.62
N THR A 402 22.50 0.16 -20.61
CA THR A 402 21.75 -0.92 -21.26
C THR A 402 22.08 -1.01 -22.74
N VAL A 403 22.12 0.14 -23.43
CA VAL A 403 22.49 0.21 -24.86
C VAL A 403 23.92 -0.25 -25.09
N LEU A 404 24.87 0.21 -24.26
CA LEU A 404 26.29 -0.20 -24.36
C LEU A 404 26.44 -1.71 -24.11
N LYS A 405 25.72 -2.28 -23.14
CA LYS A 405 25.76 -3.71 -22.85
C LYS A 405 25.16 -4.56 -23.98
N VAL A 406 24.09 -4.11 -24.58
CA VAL A 406 23.53 -4.73 -25.80
C VAL A 406 24.54 -4.66 -26.95
N GLY A 407 25.18 -3.52 -27.15
CA GLY A 407 26.25 -3.35 -28.14
C GLY A 407 27.44 -4.31 -27.92
N GLU A 408 27.86 -4.47 -26.65
CA GLU A 408 28.89 -5.45 -26.26
C GLU A 408 28.50 -6.88 -26.61
N LEU A 409 27.25 -7.26 -26.34
CA LEU A 409 26.74 -8.60 -26.66
C LEU A 409 26.62 -8.85 -28.16
N ILE A 410 26.20 -7.84 -28.94
CA ILE A 410 26.17 -7.90 -30.39
C ILE A 410 27.61 -8.06 -30.94
N TYR A 411 28.55 -7.27 -30.42
CA TYR A 411 29.94 -7.37 -30.80
C TYR A 411 30.53 -8.75 -30.44
N ALA A 412 30.30 -9.26 -29.24
CA ALA A 412 30.70 -10.61 -28.84
C ALA A 412 30.12 -11.70 -29.74
N ALA A 413 28.93 -11.51 -30.29
CA ALA A 413 28.31 -12.43 -31.25
C ALA A 413 29.04 -12.48 -32.61
N THR A 414 29.79 -11.42 -32.97
CA THR A 414 30.58 -11.37 -34.20
C THR A 414 31.97 -12.00 -34.07
N GLN A 415 32.39 -12.33 -32.83
CA GLN A 415 33.68 -12.95 -32.56
C GLN A 415 33.62 -14.48 -32.76
N PRO A 416 34.78 -15.16 -32.89
CA PRO A 416 34.84 -16.62 -32.87
C PRO A 416 34.18 -17.19 -31.62
N ALA A 417 33.59 -18.38 -31.75
CA ALA A 417 32.92 -19.03 -30.62
C ALA A 417 33.96 -19.47 -29.56
N GLU A 418 33.77 -18.96 -28.36
CA GLU A 418 34.56 -19.35 -27.18
C GLU A 418 33.58 -19.75 -26.03
N THR A 419 33.98 -20.74 -25.26
CA THR A 419 33.29 -21.16 -24.05
C THR A 419 34.12 -20.79 -22.82
N GLY A 420 33.44 -20.41 -21.75
CA GLY A 420 34.02 -20.20 -20.42
C GLY A 420 33.25 -20.99 -19.38
N THR A 421 33.67 -20.94 -18.12
CA THR A 421 32.96 -21.57 -17.00
C THR A 421 32.27 -20.52 -16.16
N ASP A 422 31.08 -20.83 -15.68
CA ASP A 422 30.38 -19.99 -14.68
C ASP A 422 30.92 -20.22 -13.25
N LEU A 423 30.38 -19.51 -12.28
CA LEU A 423 30.78 -19.64 -10.86
C LEU A 423 30.45 -21.02 -10.26
N ASP A 424 29.56 -21.75 -10.90
CA ASP A 424 29.12 -23.09 -10.49
C ASP A 424 29.85 -24.19 -11.29
N GLY A 425 30.77 -23.81 -12.20
CA GLY A 425 31.57 -24.71 -12.99
C GLY A 425 30.95 -25.20 -14.28
N ASN A 426 29.78 -24.66 -14.70
CA ASN A 426 29.14 -25.05 -15.96
C ASN A 426 29.79 -24.33 -17.16
N GLU A 427 29.87 -25.00 -18.31
CA GLU A 427 30.30 -24.37 -19.56
C GLU A 427 29.23 -23.39 -20.07
N VAL A 428 29.64 -22.16 -20.35
CA VAL A 428 28.80 -21.10 -20.91
C VAL A 428 29.46 -20.49 -22.14
N THR A 429 28.69 -20.19 -23.16
CA THR A 429 29.16 -19.48 -24.36
C THR A 429 29.44 -18.02 -24.01
N ILE A 430 30.67 -17.55 -24.20
CA ILE A 430 31.11 -16.17 -23.90
C ILE A 430 31.29 -15.33 -25.16
N SER A 431 31.43 -15.94 -26.34
CA SER A 431 31.44 -15.27 -27.64
C SER A 431 30.91 -16.18 -28.76
N GLY A 432 30.59 -15.60 -29.91
CA GLY A 432 30.11 -16.31 -31.09
C GLY A 432 28.61 -16.14 -31.36
N PRO A 433 28.07 -16.70 -32.49
CA PRO A 433 26.69 -16.52 -32.92
C PRO A 433 25.61 -16.95 -31.88
N GLY A 434 25.96 -17.83 -30.95
CA GLY A 434 25.08 -18.24 -29.83
C GLY A 434 24.70 -17.09 -28.89
N MET A 435 25.47 -15.99 -28.86
CA MET A 435 25.16 -14.81 -28.06
C MET A 435 23.89 -14.08 -28.51
N LEU A 436 23.51 -14.15 -29.79
CA LEU A 436 22.23 -13.61 -30.28
C LEU A 436 21.05 -14.39 -29.73
N ALA A 437 21.19 -15.72 -29.57
CA ALA A 437 20.18 -16.52 -28.90
C ALA A 437 20.04 -16.15 -27.41
N ASN A 438 21.14 -15.83 -26.72
CA ASN A 438 21.14 -15.34 -25.35
C ASN A 438 20.44 -13.98 -25.24
N LEU A 439 20.64 -13.04 -26.16
CA LEU A 439 19.90 -11.77 -26.24
C LEU A 439 18.39 -12.00 -26.45
N GLY A 440 18.03 -12.91 -27.35
CA GLY A 440 16.63 -13.34 -27.53
C GLY A 440 16.04 -13.90 -26.23
N GLY A 441 16.82 -14.71 -25.51
CA GLY A 441 16.46 -15.23 -24.17
C GLY A 441 16.24 -14.14 -23.13
N VAL A 442 17.12 -13.12 -23.10
CA VAL A 442 16.98 -11.95 -22.21
C VAL A 442 15.69 -11.19 -22.53
N PHE A 443 15.41 -10.92 -23.80
CA PHE A 443 14.17 -10.25 -24.21
C PHE A 443 12.92 -11.02 -23.79
N VAL A 444 12.88 -12.33 -24.01
CA VAL A 444 11.76 -13.18 -23.61
C VAL A 444 11.58 -13.17 -22.07
N LYS A 445 12.69 -13.28 -21.32
CA LYS A 445 12.64 -13.17 -19.84
C LYS A 445 12.10 -11.82 -19.38
N LEU A 446 12.55 -10.71 -20.01
CA LEU A 446 12.09 -9.36 -19.70
C LEU A 446 10.59 -9.20 -19.94
N VAL A 447 10.12 -9.58 -21.13
CA VAL A 447 8.68 -9.54 -21.48
C VAL A 447 7.88 -10.37 -20.49
N LYS A 448 8.38 -11.55 -20.12
CA LYS A 448 7.72 -12.41 -19.11
C LYS A 448 7.64 -11.74 -17.75
N VAL A 449 8.70 -11.09 -17.28
CA VAL A 449 8.71 -10.35 -16.00
C VAL A 449 7.72 -9.19 -16.05
N ILE A 450 7.72 -8.40 -17.12
CA ILE A 450 6.76 -7.30 -17.31
C ILE A 450 5.34 -7.83 -17.29
N TRP A 451 5.06 -8.89 -18.06
CA TRP A 451 3.73 -9.50 -18.12
C TRP A 451 3.25 -9.99 -16.75
N ILE A 452 4.09 -10.76 -16.03
CA ILE A 452 3.75 -11.29 -14.71
C ILE A 452 3.54 -10.14 -13.70
N SER A 453 4.34 -9.08 -13.78
CA SER A 453 4.21 -7.91 -12.90
C SER A 453 2.93 -7.14 -13.19
N MET A 454 2.59 -6.93 -14.47
CA MET A 454 1.33 -6.29 -14.88
C MET A 454 0.12 -7.13 -14.47
N GLU A 455 0.18 -8.45 -14.70
CA GLU A 455 -0.88 -9.39 -14.30
C GLU A 455 -1.09 -9.38 -12.78
N ALA A 456 -0.02 -9.46 -12.00
CA ALA A 456 -0.09 -9.41 -10.54
C ALA A 456 -0.65 -8.05 -10.05
N GLY A 457 -0.17 -6.94 -10.64
CA GLY A 457 -0.69 -5.60 -10.36
C GLY A 457 -2.16 -5.48 -10.66
N ALA A 458 -2.59 -5.94 -11.83
CA ALA A 458 -4.00 -5.94 -12.23
C ALA A 458 -4.87 -6.77 -11.27
N LYS A 459 -4.43 -7.99 -10.90
CA LYS A 459 -5.15 -8.85 -9.94
C LYS A 459 -5.30 -8.18 -8.57
N ASN A 460 -4.24 -7.58 -8.06
CA ASN A 460 -4.27 -6.87 -6.78
C ASN A 460 -5.18 -5.63 -6.83
N THR A 461 -5.20 -4.93 -7.94
CA THR A 461 -6.06 -3.76 -8.18
C THR A 461 -7.53 -4.14 -8.23
N LEU A 462 -7.88 -5.29 -8.82
CA LEU A 462 -9.26 -5.73 -8.95
C LEU A 462 -9.99 -5.77 -7.61
N VAL A 463 -9.37 -6.33 -6.59
CA VAL A 463 -9.98 -6.46 -5.25
C VAL A 463 -10.37 -5.08 -4.69
N ILE A 464 -9.52 -4.09 -4.90
CA ILE A 464 -9.73 -2.73 -4.40
C ILE A 464 -10.77 -1.99 -5.27
N SER A 465 -10.67 -2.12 -6.60
CA SER A 465 -11.58 -1.43 -7.54
C SER A 465 -13.02 -1.95 -7.46
N CYS A 466 -13.22 -3.22 -7.10
CA CYS A 466 -14.55 -3.81 -6.99
C CYS A 466 -15.39 -3.22 -5.85
N ILE A 467 -14.76 -2.62 -4.85
CA ILE A 467 -15.48 -1.94 -3.76
C ILE A 467 -15.72 -0.46 -4.04
N ALA A 468 -15.02 0.14 -4.99
CA ALA A 468 -15.05 1.58 -5.24
C ALA A 468 -16.47 2.09 -5.56
N GLY A 469 -17.22 1.35 -6.39
CA GLY A 469 -18.61 1.70 -6.72
C GLY A 469 -19.52 1.69 -5.48
N VAL A 470 -19.40 0.68 -4.61
CA VAL A 470 -20.19 0.59 -3.37
C VAL A 470 -19.78 1.67 -2.38
N LEU A 471 -18.48 2.02 -2.31
CA LEU A 471 -18.02 3.14 -1.48
C LEU A 471 -18.56 4.48 -1.97
N GLY A 472 -18.67 4.67 -3.29
CA GLY A 472 -19.35 5.84 -3.88
C GLY A 472 -20.84 5.87 -3.50
N ILE A 473 -21.54 4.73 -3.52
CA ILE A 473 -22.93 4.65 -3.03
C ILE A 473 -23.03 5.04 -1.56
N LEU A 474 -22.13 4.51 -0.71
CA LEU A 474 -22.08 4.84 0.71
C LEU A 474 -21.88 6.34 0.94
N LEU A 475 -20.86 6.92 0.29
CA LEU A 475 -20.53 8.33 0.45
C LEU A 475 -21.68 9.21 -0.03
N SER A 476 -22.16 9.01 -1.26
CA SER A 476 -23.26 9.77 -1.84
C SER A 476 -24.53 9.70 -0.97
N SER A 477 -24.91 8.49 -0.54
CA SER A 477 -26.11 8.31 0.30
C SER A 477 -25.96 8.97 1.67
N ALA A 478 -24.78 8.92 2.27
CA ALA A 478 -24.48 9.57 3.54
C ALA A 478 -24.53 11.10 3.43
N THR A 479 -23.88 11.65 2.39
CA THR A 479 -23.84 13.11 2.16
C THR A 479 -25.23 13.66 1.92
N GLN A 480 -26.04 13.02 1.06
CA GLN A 480 -27.41 13.44 0.77
C GLN A 480 -28.33 13.46 2.01
N SER A 481 -28.18 12.48 2.90
CA SER A 481 -29.02 12.31 4.09
C SER A 481 -28.52 13.12 5.30
N ASP A 482 -27.43 13.89 5.15
CA ASP A 482 -26.74 14.57 6.26
C ASP A 482 -26.41 13.61 7.42
N LEU A 483 -26.13 12.36 7.09
CA LEU A 483 -25.79 11.33 8.06
C LEU A 483 -24.50 11.66 8.83
N PRO A 484 -23.45 12.25 8.22
CA PRO A 484 -22.25 12.68 8.94
C PRO A 484 -22.55 13.66 10.07
N GLY A 485 -23.36 14.70 9.83
CA GLY A 485 -23.76 15.67 10.85
C GLY A 485 -24.55 15.04 12.00
N ARG A 486 -25.48 14.15 11.67
CA ARG A 486 -26.33 13.44 12.67
C ARG A 486 -25.51 12.51 13.56
N ILE A 487 -24.59 11.74 12.97
CA ILE A 487 -23.71 10.84 13.74
C ILE A 487 -22.70 11.64 14.55
N SER A 488 -22.18 12.75 14.01
CA SER A 488 -21.30 13.66 14.75
C SER A 488 -21.99 14.18 16.01
N SER A 489 -23.24 14.68 15.91
CA SER A 489 -24.02 15.13 17.07
C SER A 489 -24.21 14.00 18.10
N LEU A 490 -24.54 12.79 17.64
CA LEU A 490 -24.68 11.64 18.54
C LEU A 490 -23.37 11.29 19.26
N LEU A 491 -22.23 11.33 18.56
CA LEU A 491 -20.92 11.05 19.16
C LEU A 491 -20.55 12.11 20.21
N ILE A 492 -20.87 13.37 19.96
CA ILE A 492 -20.63 14.47 20.89
C ILE A 492 -21.50 14.29 22.14
N ASP A 493 -22.77 13.97 21.99
CA ASP A 493 -23.67 13.70 23.10
C ASP A 493 -23.20 12.49 23.94
N LEU A 494 -22.83 11.39 23.29
CA LEU A 494 -22.30 10.20 23.97
C LEU A 494 -20.95 10.46 24.67
N SER A 495 -20.22 11.45 24.21
CA SER A 495 -18.93 11.85 24.82
C SER A 495 -19.07 12.91 25.91
N PHE A 496 -20.29 13.33 26.25
CA PHE A 496 -20.53 14.41 27.20
C PHE A 496 -19.75 15.70 26.91
N GLY A 497 -19.47 15.97 25.64
CA GLY A 497 -18.65 17.11 25.22
C GLY A 497 -17.17 16.97 25.55
N LEU A 498 -16.64 15.78 25.80
CA LEU A 498 -15.24 15.54 26.13
C LEU A 498 -14.48 14.92 24.96
N LEU A 499 -13.53 15.65 24.39
CA LEU A 499 -12.73 15.19 23.25
C LEU A 499 -12.02 13.82 23.47
N PRO A 500 -11.39 13.53 24.64
CA PRO A 500 -10.81 12.21 24.86
C PRO A 500 -11.83 11.07 24.75
N LEU A 501 -13.05 11.30 25.20
CA LEU A 501 -14.11 10.30 25.13
C LEU A 501 -14.65 10.18 23.69
N THR A 502 -14.68 11.27 22.94
CA THR A 502 -14.98 11.22 21.49
C THR A 502 -13.97 10.37 20.74
N ILE A 503 -12.66 10.58 20.98
CA ILE A 503 -11.58 9.76 20.38
C ILE A 503 -11.76 8.28 20.76
N PHE A 504 -12.09 7.99 22.00
CA PHE A 504 -12.38 6.64 22.47
C PHE A 504 -13.55 6.01 21.70
N TRP A 505 -14.66 6.74 21.51
CA TRP A 505 -15.79 6.25 20.73
C TRP A 505 -15.46 6.07 19.25
N VAL A 506 -14.63 6.93 18.68
CA VAL A 506 -14.11 6.76 17.30
C VAL A 506 -13.29 5.48 17.19
N ILE A 507 -12.45 5.15 18.17
CA ILE A 507 -11.68 3.89 18.20
C ILE A 507 -12.65 2.69 18.27
N ILE A 508 -13.67 2.74 19.11
CA ILE A 508 -14.69 1.68 19.21
C ILE A 508 -15.48 1.55 17.90
N ALA A 509 -15.91 2.66 17.32
CA ALA A 509 -16.60 2.68 16.03
C ALA A 509 -15.73 2.05 14.93
N GLY A 510 -14.46 2.42 14.87
CA GLY A 510 -13.50 1.86 13.91
C GLY A 510 -13.24 0.39 14.12
N TYR A 511 -13.21 -0.05 15.36
CA TYR A 511 -13.13 -1.48 15.66
C TYR A 511 -14.36 -2.24 15.12
N VAL A 512 -15.56 -1.74 15.37
CA VAL A 512 -16.82 -2.37 14.93
C VAL A 512 -16.95 -2.32 13.40
N VAL A 513 -16.73 -1.15 12.80
CA VAL A 513 -16.81 -0.94 11.33
C VAL A 513 -15.73 -1.75 10.61
N GLY A 514 -14.54 -1.84 11.20
CA GLY A 514 -13.42 -2.59 10.62
C GLY A 514 -13.62 -4.10 10.57
N MET A 515 -14.60 -4.65 11.30
CA MET A 515 -14.86 -6.10 11.29
C MET A 515 -15.26 -6.61 9.90
N GLY A 516 -14.35 -7.27 9.23
CA GLY A 516 -14.58 -7.90 7.93
C GLY A 516 -14.52 -6.96 6.73
N LEU A 517 -14.06 -5.72 6.91
CA LEU A 517 -13.89 -4.77 5.83
C LEU A 517 -12.40 -4.57 5.50
N PRO A 518 -12.05 -4.34 4.22
CA PRO A 518 -10.74 -3.84 3.86
C PRO A 518 -10.49 -2.46 4.49
N ILE A 519 -9.22 -2.15 4.79
CA ILE A 519 -8.81 -0.91 5.47
C ILE A 519 -9.37 0.34 4.79
N THR A 520 -9.35 0.38 3.46
CA THR A 520 -9.86 1.53 2.68
C THR A 520 -11.36 1.75 2.89
N ALA A 521 -12.15 0.67 2.89
CA ALA A 521 -13.59 0.76 3.14
C ALA A 521 -13.89 1.21 4.57
N SER A 522 -13.19 0.62 5.55
CA SER A 522 -13.29 1.02 6.95
C SER A 522 -12.95 2.49 7.16
N TYR A 523 -11.90 2.99 6.47
CA TYR A 523 -11.51 4.38 6.53
C TYR A 523 -12.61 5.32 6.00
N VAL A 524 -13.17 5.05 4.81
CA VAL A 524 -14.24 5.88 4.23
C VAL A 524 -15.46 5.95 5.16
N ILE A 525 -15.87 4.81 5.72
CA ILE A 525 -17.01 4.77 6.63
C ILE A 525 -16.71 5.54 7.92
N LEU A 526 -15.49 5.40 8.46
CA LEU A 526 -15.08 6.15 9.64
C LEU A 526 -15.01 7.66 9.41
N VAL A 527 -14.58 8.09 8.23
CA VAL A 527 -14.60 9.50 7.84
C VAL A 527 -16.01 10.06 7.93
N ILE A 528 -16.98 9.33 7.35
CA ILE A 528 -18.41 9.71 7.39
C ILE A 528 -18.90 9.87 8.84
N PHE A 529 -18.49 8.97 9.75
CA PHE A 529 -19.00 8.93 11.12
C PHE A 529 -18.27 9.82 12.10
N SER A 530 -16.98 10.13 11.87
CA SER A 530 -16.12 10.62 12.95
C SER A 530 -15.44 11.94 12.69
N VAL A 531 -15.18 12.29 11.40
CA VAL A 531 -14.44 13.51 11.11
C VAL A 531 -15.20 14.75 11.57
N GLY A 532 -16.50 14.82 11.29
CA GLY A 532 -17.34 15.95 11.74
C GLY A 532 -17.29 16.15 13.26
N ALA A 533 -17.43 15.06 14.04
CA ALA A 533 -17.38 15.13 15.50
C ALA A 533 -16.00 15.61 16.01
N LEU A 534 -14.90 15.13 15.41
CA LEU A 534 -13.55 15.55 15.82
C LEU A 534 -13.28 17.02 15.45
N THR A 535 -13.69 17.45 14.27
CA THR A 535 -13.47 18.84 13.81
C THR A 535 -14.30 19.85 14.61
N GLU A 536 -15.46 19.48 15.10
CA GLU A 536 -16.29 20.32 15.98
C GLU A 536 -15.59 20.60 17.32
N PHE A 537 -14.75 19.69 17.81
CA PHE A 537 -13.86 19.92 18.96
C PHE A 537 -12.59 20.72 18.59
N GLY A 538 -12.47 21.23 17.37
CA GLY A 538 -11.30 21.99 16.93
C GLY A 538 -10.11 21.14 16.50
N VAL A 539 -10.27 19.82 16.33
CA VAL A 539 -9.21 18.97 15.77
C VAL A 539 -9.03 19.32 14.29
N PRO A 540 -7.79 19.60 13.83
CA PRO A 540 -7.54 19.88 12.42
C PRO A 540 -8.06 18.75 11.52
N THR A 541 -8.67 19.08 10.37
CA THR A 541 -9.26 18.10 9.45
C THR A 541 -8.29 17.00 9.08
N LEU A 542 -7.03 17.35 8.78
CA LEU A 542 -5.99 16.36 8.47
C LEU A 542 -5.74 15.39 9.64
N ALA A 543 -5.69 15.89 10.87
CA ALA A 543 -5.51 15.05 12.06
C ALA A 543 -6.72 14.13 12.27
N ALA A 544 -7.95 14.64 12.10
CA ALA A 544 -9.17 13.85 12.19
C ALA A 544 -9.19 12.71 11.15
N HIS A 545 -8.82 13.00 9.91
CA HIS A 545 -8.70 11.99 8.86
C HIS A 545 -7.59 10.97 9.15
N LEU A 546 -6.43 11.39 9.67
CA LEU A 546 -5.36 10.48 10.09
C LEU A 546 -5.79 9.57 11.23
N ILE A 547 -6.55 10.07 12.21
CA ILE A 547 -7.16 9.26 13.28
C ILE A 547 -8.03 8.18 12.66
N CYS A 548 -8.95 8.54 11.77
CA CYS A 548 -9.83 7.58 11.10
C CYS A 548 -9.04 6.53 10.31
N TYR A 549 -8.02 6.95 9.56
CA TYR A 549 -7.17 6.04 8.80
C TYR A 549 -6.38 5.08 9.71
N TRP A 550 -5.80 5.62 10.79
CA TRP A 550 -5.03 4.82 11.77
C TRP A 550 -5.90 3.78 12.45
N VAL A 551 -7.09 4.20 12.88
CA VAL A 551 -8.06 3.31 13.52
C VAL A 551 -8.59 2.26 12.54
N ALA A 552 -8.83 2.59 11.27
CA ALA A 552 -9.25 1.61 10.25
C ALA A 552 -8.26 0.44 10.10
N VAL A 553 -6.96 0.70 10.28
CA VAL A 553 -5.91 -0.33 10.19
C VAL A 553 -5.98 -1.35 11.34
N THR A 554 -6.56 -0.99 12.50
CA THR A 554 -6.69 -1.89 13.66
C THR A 554 -7.45 -3.17 13.31
N SER A 555 -8.38 -3.09 12.38
CA SER A 555 -9.23 -4.20 11.94
C SER A 555 -8.45 -5.42 11.43
N ALA A 556 -7.26 -5.19 10.88
CA ALA A 556 -6.43 -6.26 10.32
C ALA A 556 -5.81 -7.18 11.38
N VAL A 557 -5.64 -6.69 12.63
CA VAL A 557 -4.98 -7.42 13.73
C VAL A 557 -5.89 -7.74 14.90
N THR A 558 -7.10 -7.16 14.93
CA THR A 558 -7.97 -7.25 16.11
C THR A 558 -9.08 -8.29 15.93
N PRO A 559 -9.18 -9.32 16.83
CA PRO A 559 -10.28 -10.28 16.80
C PRO A 559 -11.65 -9.58 16.96
N PRO A 560 -12.75 -10.10 16.41
CA PRO A 560 -12.92 -11.48 15.93
C PRO A 560 -12.55 -11.69 14.45
N VAL A 561 -12.21 -10.68 13.67
CA VAL A 561 -11.95 -10.83 12.22
C VAL A 561 -10.47 -10.90 11.90
N ALA A 562 -9.64 -9.99 12.40
CA ALA A 562 -8.16 -10.03 12.39
C ALA A 562 -7.53 -10.68 11.13
N LEU A 563 -7.89 -10.22 9.92
CA LEU A 563 -7.56 -10.90 8.65
C LEU A 563 -6.07 -11.21 8.49
N ALA A 564 -5.19 -10.27 8.85
CA ALA A 564 -3.74 -10.49 8.78
C ALA A 564 -3.26 -11.52 9.80
N ALA A 565 -3.82 -11.50 11.03
CA ALA A 565 -3.48 -12.48 12.06
C ALA A 565 -3.97 -13.88 11.70
N TYR A 566 -5.13 -14.01 11.07
CA TYR A 566 -5.65 -15.31 10.62
C TYR A 566 -4.84 -15.88 9.46
N ALA A 567 -4.43 -15.04 8.50
CA ALA A 567 -3.50 -15.46 7.46
C ALA A 567 -2.17 -15.94 8.04
N ALA A 568 -1.62 -15.20 9.02
CA ALA A 568 -0.40 -15.57 9.72
C ALA A 568 -0.56 -16.87 10.55
N SER A 569 -1.72 -17.07 11.20
CA SER A 569 -2.00 -18.26 11.98
C SER A 569 -2.04 -19.53 11.12
N ALA A 570 -2.55 -19.43 9.90
CA ALA A 570 -2.55 -20.55 8.94
C ALA A 570 -1.12 -20.96 8.56
N ILE A 571 -0.20 -20.00 8.35
CA ILE A 571 1.21 -20.28 8.08
C ILE A 571 1.91 -20.81 9.34
N ALA A 572 1.64 -20.21 10.49
CA ALA A 572 2.21 -20.61 11.78
C ALA A 572 1.70 -21.97 12.25
N LYS A 573 0.56 -22.43 11.72
CA LYS A 573 -0.21 -23.60 12.21
C LYS A 573 -0.55 -23.43 13.68
N SER A 574 -1.14 -22.29 14.04
CA SER A 574 -1.50 -21.87 15.39
C SER A 574 -3.00 -21.54 15.49
N ASP A 575 -3.48 -21.38 16.73
CA ASP A 575 -4.85 -20.96 16.99
C ASP A 575 -5.08 -19.52 16.47
N PRO A 576 -6.07 -19.28 15.58
CA PRO A 576 -6.29 -17.97 14.99
C PRO A 576 -6.64 -16.88 16.01
N ILE A 577 -7.48 -17.19 17.01
CA ILE A 577 -7.93 -16.22 18.01
C ILE A 577 -6.77 -15.84 18.92
N LYS A 578 -5.98 -16.82 19.39
CA LYS A 578 -4.79 -16.56 20.23
C LYS A 578 -3.75 -15.76 19.46
N THR A 579 -3.54 -16.08 18.18
CA THR A 579 -2.65 -15.31 17.30
C THR A 579 -3.14 -13.88 17.13
N GLY A 580 -4.45 -13.67 16.95
CA GLY A 580 -5.07 -12.34 16.87
C GLY A 580 -4.92 -11.53 18.16
N LEU A 581 -5.12 -12.15 19.34
CA LEU A 581 -4.95 -11.47 20.63
C LEU A 581 -3.48 -11.06 20.88
N GLU A 582 -2.52 -11.92 20.55
CA GLU A 582 -1.10 -11.56 20.61
C GLU A 582 -0.74 -10.49 19.57
N ALA A 583 -1.33 -10.53 18.36
CA ALA A 583 -1.12 -9.50 17.34
C ALA A 583 -1.68 -8.13 17.78
N MET A 584 -2.87 -8.10 18.37
CA MET A 584 -3.47 -6.90 18.95
C MET A 584 -2.60 -6.31 20.08
N LYS A 585 -2.02 -7.18 20.93
CA LYS A 585 -1.07 -6.75 21.97
C LYS A 585 0.18 -6.12 21.37
N LEU A 586 0.78 -6.75 20.35
CA LEU A 586 1.96 -6.23 19.66
C LEU A 586 1.68 -4.90 18.95
N ALA A 587 0.50 -4.78 18.35
CA ALA A 587 0.06 -3.59 17.63
C ALA A 587 -0.59 -2.52 18.54
N SER A 588 -0.60 -2.68 19.86
CA SER A 588 -1.39 -1.86 20.80
C SER A 588 -1.13 -0.36 20.74
N LEU A 589 0.05 0.06 20.25
CA LEU A 589 0.35 1.48 20.04
C LEU A 589 -0.63 2.16 19.06
N ILE A 590 -1.26 1.39 18.16
CA ILE A 590 -2.27 1.91 17.23
C ILE A 590 -3.43 2.59 17.97
N PHE A 591 -3.82 2.07 19.13
CA PHE A 591 -4.92 2.61 19.94
C PHE A 591 -4.54 3.87 20.72
N ILE A 592 -3.24 4.10 20.93
CA ILE A 592 -2.71 5.28 21.63
C ILE A 592 -2.47 6.43 20.65
N MET A 593 -2.06 6.14 19.42
CA MET A 593 -1.71 7.14 18.40
C MET A 593 -2.80 8.19 18.16
N PRO A 594 -4.11 7.89 18.11
CA PRO A 594 -5.16 8.90 17.96
C PRO A 594 -5.10 10.02 19.00
N PHE A 595 -4.78 9.68 20.24
CA PHE A 595 -4.59 10.69 21.31
C PHE A 595 -3.34 11.52 21.07
N LEU A 596 -2.24 10.90 20.65
CA LEU A 596 -1.00 11.62 20.35
C LEU A 596 -1.17 12.59 19.18
N PHE A 597 -1.98 12.25 18.18
CA PHE A 597 -2.26 13.12 17.04
C PHE A 597 -3.02 14.39 17.41
N VAL A 598 -3.79 14.36 18.49
CA VAL A 598 -4.58 15.50 18.94
C VAL A 598 -3.81 16.36 19.97
N TYR A 599 -3.09 15.71 20.89
CA TYR A 599 -2.53 16.40 22.04
C TYR A 599 -1.04 16.73 21.91
N THR A 600 -0.41 16.35 20.79
CA THR A 600 1.03 16.58 20.60
C THR A 600 1.34 17.00 19.16
N PRO A 601 2.41 17.78 18.92
CA PRO A 601 2.83 18.18 17.58
C PRO A 601 3.51 17.04 16.79
N LEU A 602 3.02 15.81 16.96
CA LEU A 602 3.57 14.62 16.29
C LEU A 602 3.31 14.65 14.77
N LEU A 603 2.28 15.38 14.35
CA LEU A 603 1.88 15.57 12.95
C LEU A 603 2.60 16.74 12.26
N LEU A 604 3.71 17.20 12.81
CA LEU A 604 4.54 18.28 12.29
C LEU A 604 3.86 19.67 12.32
N ASP A 605 2.91 19.86 13.21
CA ASP A 605 2.12 21.09 13.39
C ASP A 605 2.68 22.05 14.47
N GLY A 606 3.93 21.85 14.87
CA GLY A 606 4.65 22.67 15.85
C GLY A 606 5.98 23.22 15.33
N THR A 607 6.73 23.86 16.21
CA THR A 607 8.12 24.24 15.91
C THR A 607 9.01 22.98 15.80
N THR A 608 10.12 23.08 15.08
CA THR A 608 11.10 21.98 14.98
C THR A 608 11.53 21.46 16.35
N MET A 609 11.64 22.35 17.35
CA MET A 609 11.99 21.98 18.72
C MET A 609 10.87 21.19 19.39
N ASP A 610 9.62 21.62 19.24
CA ASP A 610 8.46 20.93 19.81
C ASP A 610 8.30 19.54 19.24
N ILE A 611 8.42 19.41 17.91
CA ILE A 611 8.36 18.13 17.19
C ILE A 611 9.47 17.19 17.68
N THR A 612 10.71 17.72 17.82
CA THR A 612 11.86 16.92 18.27
C THR A 612 11.66 16.43 19.70
N LEU A 613 11.29 17.32 20.62
CA LEU A 613 11.04 16.98 22.02
C LEU A 613 9.90 15.97 22.15
N THR A 614 8.81 16.17 21.42
CA THR A 614 7.68 15.23 21.38
C THR A 614 8.10 13.86 20.86
N THR A 615 8.88 13.80 19.78
CA THR A 615 9.37 12.54 19.23
C THR A 615 10.25 11.79 20.24
N ILE A 616 11.12 12.50 20.96
CA ILE A 616 11.94 11.91 22.03
C ILE A 616 11.05 11.41 23.18
N ALA A 617 10.09 12.21 23.63
CA ALA A 617 9.16 11.83 24.69
C ALA A 617 8.32 10.61 24.30
N CYS A 618 7.77 10.58 23.09
CA CYS A 618 7.05 9.43 22.55
C CYS A 618 7.94 8.19 22.44
N THR A 619 9.20 8.35 22.05
CA THR A 619 10.17 7.23 22.00
C THR A 619 10.40 6.63 23.39
N ILE A 620 10.57 7.47 24.41
CA ILE A 620 10.68 7.02 25.81
C ILE A 620 9.39 6.35 26.26
N GLY A 621 8.22 6.94 25.93
CA GLY A 621 6.91 6.34 26.20
C GLY A 621 6.72 4.96 25.55
N VAL A 622 7.18 4.78 24.32
CA VAL A 622 7.15 3.49 23.61
C VAL A 622 8.01 2.44 24.33
N VAL A 623 9.19 2.81 24.85
CA VAL A 623 10.03 1.90 25.64
C VAL A 623 9.31 1.50 26.94
N ALA A 624 8.71 2.46 27.63
CA ALA A 624 7.92 2.22 28.84
C ALA A 624 6.73 1.32 28.57
N TRP A 625 5.98 1.60 27.49
CA TRP A 625 4.84 0.80 27.05
C TRP A 625 5.21 -0.64 26.73
N ALA A 626 6.30 -0.87 25.99
CA ALA A 626 6.79 -2.21 25.69
C ALA A 626 7.17 -2.98 26.97
N GLY A 627 7.82 -2.28 27.92
CA GLY A 627 8.13 -2.82 29.23
C GLY A 627 6.89 -3.17 30.05
N PHE A 628 5.89 -2.30 30.06
CA PHE A 628 4.59 -2.54 30.69
C PHE A 628 3.91 -3.79 30.14
N LEU A 629 3.83 -3.93 28.82
CA LEU A 629 3.18 -5.06 28.17
C LEU A 629 3.86 -6.39 28.45
N GLU A 630 5.20 -6.41 28.46
CA GLU A 630 5.97 -7.65 28.66
C GLU A 630 6.32 -7.90 30.13
N GLY A 631 6.15 -6.91 31.02
CA GLY A 631 6.50 -7.02 32.43
C GLY A 631 8.00 -7.19 32.68
N HIS A 632 8.84 -6.73 31.74
CA HIS A 632 10.30 -6.84 31.78
C HIS A 632 10.95 -5.69 31.01
N ILE A 633 11.98 -5.05 31.55
CA ILE A 633 12.88 -4.13 30.81
C ILE A 633 14.33 -4.57 31.03
N LEU A 634 14.88 -4.33 32.20
CA LEU A 634 16.22 -4.79 32.60
C LEU A 634 16.15 -6.05 33.48
N ARG A 635 15.07 -6.18 34.25
CA ARG A 635 14.70 -7.33 35.06
C ARG A 635 13.19 -7.55 35.00
N ASP A 636 12.70 -8.67 35.50
CA ASP A 636 11.26 -8.88 35.68
C ASP A 636 10.71 -7.84 36.68
N MET A 637 9.61 -7.20 36.30
CA MET A 637 8.99 -6.14 37.09
C MET A 637 7.90 -6.70 38.01
N VAL A 638 7.84 -6.17 39.23
CA VAL A 638 6.72 -6.40 40.13
C VAL A 638 5.48 -5.68 39.59
N THR A 639 4.28 -6.16 39.93
CA THR A 639 3.01 -5.61 39.42
C THR A 639 2.91 -4.10 39.64
N PHE A 640 3.38 -3.58 40.79
CA PHE A 640 3.39 -2.15 41.08
C PHE A 640 4.30 -1.36 40.14
N GLU A 641 5.54 -1.81 39.93
CA GLU A 641 6.50 -1.18 39.00
C GLU A 641 5.94 -1.16 37.57
N ARG A 642 5.28 -2.26 37.18
CA ARG A 642 4.65 -2.39 35.88
C ARG A 642 3.53 -1.38 35.65
N VAL A 643 2.66 -1.17 36.65
CA VAL A 643 1.58 -0.17 36.57
C VAL A 643 2.12 1.25 36.57
N MET A 644 3.19 1.53 37.32
CA MET A 644 3.79 2.87 37.37
C MET A 644 4.52 3.28 36.08
N ILE A 645 4.91 2.32 35.26
CA ILE A 645 5.61 2.58 33.97
C ILE A 645 4.63 2.70 32.81
N GLY A 646 3.52 1.98 32.83
CA GLY A 646 2.46 1.99 31.81
C GLY A 646 1.48 3.10 32.02
#